data_97c41f77aba75c2b64225c71785d834e
#
_entry.id   97c41f77aba75c2b64225c71785d834e
#
_cell.length_a   1.000
_cell.length_b   1.000
_cell.length_c   1.000
_cell.angle_alpha   90.00
_cell.angle_beta   90.00
_cell.angle_gamma   90.00
#
_symmetry.space_group_name_H-M   'P 1'
#
loop_
_entity.id
_entity.type
_entity.pdbx_description
1 polymer ?
#
loop_
_entity_poly.entity_id
_entity_poly.type
_entity_poly.pdbx_seq_one_letter_code
_entity_poly.pdbx_strand_id
1 'polypeptide(L)'
;MCTTRSSLLSLLIYLAFFTKIDANMGERIFSLKVKPILESKCLACHSEKDGKIKGDLDLSSLDKILLGGETSEKVLVPGKPEKSLLLKAIQWNDPNYEMPPKENDRLSKKQIEWVRQWIKLGAPWPDSKIQKKYLIEERSKLNTEDGIILKTSGGLSDEWTYRRYKPEDIWAFRPLNVVSPPDNVPHPIDAFILKTLLKENFQPAPQSDFRTLVKRAYQDLLGLPPTPYEIFQFRIAWDKNSQKAWVDLIEHLLASPHYGERSAQHWLDVARYSDTAGLSNDYERSNMWRYRDYVVRSFNDDKPYDQFIIEQIAGDELWEKQKEKEKDPELLIASSFLRMGPWDPAMVLKPQARQLYLDDVVNAVGQTFLSTTMRCFKCHDHKFDPLPTKDYYRMYSVFSGTQLAERPAPFLKQENKNRLKEEHNFTQQMLAFAKGKYNHLLEKQESAAKKWFKEQGKKYLNEDKRRSLPDEEKPPRHVGLTPAETGRLKVRKQDDWIWTRRLERYQPLAQSVYNGPVPKSLNSRKMRMPAKIPNAPFPKTKILIGGALEAPAAPVYPGVLSALGLPTSDNKNDPYALPDGKAGRRLGLAQWIAHPKNQLTARSIVNRVWQRHFGKPLAGNPNNFGAKGKKPTHPKLLDWLATDFVENGWKFKRLHKLIMTSETYRMSTQHPEMNRLQNTDPANHLLAYREPRRLSAEELRDSMLVSTGELNREIGGLPVMPEINMEVALQPRMIQFSIAPAYQPSQAPKVRNRRTLYAYRVRGQPDPFLELFNQPNPNDSCEERVSESVSPQAFTLLNSDLMNDRATALAIRINKETQDLHTQVKRAVQLVFGRVPSSQEWDRLEKYVMRMTSYHQSHKPESKVYPTTITRSLVEENTGESFEYEEILPTFKNYKADKKAHEVNHSTRALADLCLVLFNSNEFMYVY
;
A
#
# COMPACT_ATOMS: atom_id res chain seq x y z
N MET A 1 -22.76 -2.22 86.88
CA MET A 1 -21.45 -1.95 86.29
C MET A 1 -21.03 -2.99 85.21
N CYS A 2 -21.90 -3.36 84.29
CA CYS A 2 -21.59 -4.38 83.30
C CYS A 2 -21.95 -4.00 81.80
N THR A 3 -22.45 -2.79 81.58
CA THR A 3 -22.84 -2.35 80.18
C THR A 3 -21.88 -1.39 79.54
N THR A 4 -20.89 -0.85 80.22
CA THR A 4 -19.94 0.13 79.66
C THR A 4 -18.66 -0.47 79.04
N ARG A 5 -18.30 -1.75 79.39
CA ARG A 5 -17.12 -2.43 78.78
C ARG A 5 -17.38 -3.01 77.36
N SER A 6 -18.61 -3.38 77.07
CA SER A 6 -18.98 -3.94 75.74
C SER A 6 -18.94 -2.90 74.64
N SER A 7 -19.36 -1.64 74.94
CA SER A 7 -19.39 -0.51 74.00
C SER A 7 -18.00 0.00 73.66
N LEU A 8 -17.05 0.02 74.60
CA LEU A 8 -15.68 0.45 74.29
C LEU A 8 -14.91 -0.61 73.50
N LEU A 9 -15.16 -1.91 73.71
CA LEU A 9 -14.54 -2.98 72.92
C LEU A 9 -15.05 -3.02 71.47
N SER A 10 -16.36 -2.77 71.29
CA SER A 10 -16.96 -2.66 69.95
C SER A 10 -16.45 -1.41 69.18
N LEU A 11 -16.26 -0.28 69.90
CA LEU A 11 -15.69 0.95 69.31
C LEU A 11 -14.21 0.79 68.98
N LEU A 12 -13.44 0.10 69.76
CA LEU A 12 -12.03 -0.21 69.53
C LEU A 12 -11.85 -1.20 68.36
N ILE A 13 -12.73 -2.20 68.26
CA ILE A 13 -12.75 -3.16 67.12
C ILE A 13 -13.18 -2.43 65.85
N TYR A 14 -14.13 -1.53 65.92
CA TYR A 14 -14.61 -0.73 64.78
C TYR A 14 -13.52 0.23 64.33
N LEU A 15 -12.84 0.94 65.24
CA LEU A 15 -11.68 1.80 64.88
C LEU A 15 -10.49 1.02 64.34
N ALA A 16 -10.16 -0.17 64.91
CA ALA A 16 -9.12 -1.02 64.41
C ALA A 16 -9.44 -1.62 63.01
N PHE A 17 -10.71 -1.84 62.70
CA PHE A 17 -11.15 -2.29 61.39
C PHE A 17 -11.06 -1.17 60.34
N PHE A 18 -11.43 0.07 60.66
CA PHE A 18 -11.27 1.22 59.81
C PHE A 18 -9.81 1.58 59.55
N THR A 19 -8.95 1.61 60.56
CA THR A 19 -7.52 1.87 60.41
C THR A 19 -6.83 0.78 59.55
N LYS A 20 -7.27 -0.48 59.63
CA LYS A 20 -6.75 -1.59 58.81
C LYS A 20 -7.22 -1.52 57.35
N ILE A 21 -8.44 -1.01 57.09
CA ILE A 21 -8.98 -0.77 55.72
C ILE A 21 -8.23 0.40 55.10
N ASP A 22 -8.00 1.49 55.80
CA ASP A 22 -7.30 2.69 55.31
C ASP A 22 -5.82 2.40 55.02
N ALA A 23 -5.13 1.64 55.93
CA ALA A 23 -3.76 1.20 55.70
C ALA A 23 -3.64 0.32 54.43
N ASN A 24 -4.55 -0.62 54.25
CA ASN A 24 -4.56 -1.53 53.11
C ASN A 24 -4.83 -0.77 51.78
N MET A 25 -5.68 0.27 51.81
CA MET A 25 -5.95 1.17 50.68
C MET A 25 -4.74 2.03 50.34
N GLY A 26 -4.03 2.59 51.35
CA GLY A 26 -2.83 3.37 51.17
C GLY A 26 -1.68 2.57 50.58
N GLU A 27 -1.44 1.36 51.09
CA GLU A 27 -0.44 0.42 50.55
C GLU A 27 -0.72 0.07 49.07
N ARG A 28 -2.00 -0.14 48.76
CA ARG A 28 -2.43 -0.43 47.37
C ARG A 28 -2.20 0.76 46.44
N ILE A 29 -2.57 1.99 46.86
CA ILE A 29 -2.32 3.20 46.10
C ILE A 29 -0.81 3.40 45.90
N PHE A 30 -0.01 3.20 46.94
CA PHE A 30 1.45 3.28 46.80
C PHE A 30 1.96 2.30 45.75
N SER A 31 1.65 1.02 45.92
CA SER A 31 2.19 -0.07 45.10
C SER A 31 1.80 0.05 43.61
N LEU A 32 0.57 0.50 43.34
CA LEU A 32 0.00 0.51 41.97
C LEU A 32 0.08 1.85 41.26
N LYS A 33 0.20 2.97 41.99
CA LYS A 33 0.10 4.32 41.40
C LYS A 33 1.30 5.21 41.76
N VAL A 34 1.64 5.34 43.05
CA VAL A 34 2.67 6.30 43.52
C VAL A 34 4.07 5.80 43.20
N LYS A 35 4.39 4.53 43.50
CA LYS A 35 5.71 3.97 43.19
C LYS A 35 6.08 4.07 41.71
N PRO A 36 5.22 3.70 40.74
CA PRO A 36 5.53 3.91 39.34
C PRO A 36 5.78 5.38 38.94
N ILE A 37 5.11 6.35 39.60
CA ILE A 37 5.35 7.78 39.39
C ILE A 37 6.76 8.13 39.88
N LEU A 38 7.10 7.70 41.14
CA LEU A 38 8.44 7.97 41.68
C LEU A 38 9.54 7.39 40.77
N GLU A 39 9.41 6.13 40.36
CA GLU A 39 10.37 5.44 39.50
C GLU A 39 10.54 6.11 38.13
N SER A 40 9.45 6.55 37.49
CA SER A 40 9.50 7.09 36.13
C SER A 40 9.79 8.59 36.05
N LYS A 41 9.50 9.37 37.13
CA LYS A 41 9.53 10.82 37.07
C LYS A 41 10.51 11.47 38.07
N CYS A 42 10.88 10.73 39.14
CA CYS A 42 11.61 11.31 40.25
C CYS A 42 13.01 10.67 40.49
N LEU A 43 13.09 9.32 40.49
CA LEU A 43 14.31 8.62 40.90
C LEU A 43 15.51 8.84 39.99
N ALA A 44 15.32 9.19 38.73
CA ALA A 44 16.40 9.51 37.80
C ALA A 44 17.28 10.71 38.30
N CYS A 45 16.70 11.58 39.16
CA CYS A 45 17.39 12.73 39.74
C CYS A 45 17.51 12.64 41.29
N HIS A 46 16.66 11.83 41.95
CA HIS A 46 16.54 11.75 43.37
C HIS A 46 16.74 10.31 43.90
N SER A 47 17.83 9.66 43.45
CA SER A 47 18.22 8.32 43.91
C SER A 47 19.72 8.13 43.87
N GLU A 48 20.27 7.58 44.97
CA GLU A 48 21.68 7.21 45.08
C GLU A 48 22.05 6.10 44.08
N LYS A 49 21.12 5.17 43.81
CA LYS A 49 21.31 4.05 42.89
C LYS A 49 21.59 4.47 41.45
N ASP A 50 21.06 5.59 41.04
CA ASP A 50 21.24 6.15 39.67
C ASP A 50 22.34 7.23 39.64
N GLY A 51 23.08 7.42 40.74
CA GLY A 51 24.28 8.25 40.83
C GLY A 51 24.03 9.78 40.84
N LYS A 52 22.78 10.23 41.06
CA LYS A 52 22.40 11.63 41.07
C LYS A 52 21.43 11.90 42.22
N ILE A 53 21.93 12.49 43.31
CA ILE A 53 21.08 13.04 44.36
C ILE A 53 21.05 14.57 44.20
N LYS A 54 20.02 15.10 43.53
CA LYS A 54 19.83 16.54 43.43
C LYS A 54 19.08 17.05 44.64
N GLY A 55 19.58 18.20 45.20
CA GLY A 55 19.01 18.80 46.39
C GLY A 55 19.14 17.95 47.65
N ASP A 56 20.16 17.08 47.71
CA ASP A 56 20.40 16.10 48.80
C ASP A 56 19.15 15.28 49.17
N LEU A 57 18.18 15.16 48.24
CA LEU A 57 16.92 14.46 48.45
C LEU A 57 16.93 13.10 47.76
N ASP A 58 16.86 12.02 48.56
CA ASP A 58 16.70 10.65 48.03
C ASP A 58 15.26 10.17 48.23
N LEU A 59 14.55 9.88 47.13
CA LEU A 59 13.17 9.40 47.12
C LEU A 59 13.04 7.87 46.97
N SER A 60 14.13 7.11 47.14
CA SER A 60 14.16 5.67 46.91
C SER A 60 13.56 4.82 48.05
N SER A 61 13.41 5.37 49.25
CA SER A 61 12.75 4.70 50.41
C SER A 61 12.05 5.72 51.29
N LEU A 62 11.08 5.24 52.08
CA LEU A 62 10.32 6.11 52.99
C LEU A 62 11.25 6.78 54.01
N ASP A 63 12.19 6.05 54.60
CA ASP A 63 13.10 6.56 55.61
C ASP A 63 13.96 7.70 55.03
N LYS A 64 14.46 7.55 53.80
CA LYS A 64 15.23 8.57 53.10
C LYS A 64 14.40 9.81 52.76
N ILE A 65 13.15 9.64 52.37
CA ILE A 65 12.23 10.77 52.10
C ILE A 65 11.96 11.57 53.40
N LEU A 66 11.82 10.85 54.53
CA LEU A 66 11.56 11.49 55.83
C LEU A 66 12.78 12.23 56.40
N LEU A 67 14.01 11.83 56.01
CA LEU A 67 15.23 12.59 56.33
C LEU A 67 15.23 13.99 55.68
N GLY A 68 14.59 14.12 54.51
CA GLY A 68 14.53 15.40 53.78
C GLY A 68 15.70 15.63 52.84
N GLY A 69 15.92 16.87 52.42
CA GLY A 69 16.99 17.31 51.54
C GLY A 69 17.55 18.68 51.99
N GLU A 70 18.14 19.43 51.11
CA GLU A 70 18.74 20.75 51.38
C GLU A 70 17.76 21.80 51.95
N THR A 71 16.44 21.59 51.78
CA THR A 71 15.43 22.56 52.25
C THR A 71 15.04 22.26 53.68
N SER A 72 14.72 23.32 54.47
CA SER A 72 14.19 23.21 55.82
C SER A 72 12.73 22.73 55.92
N GLU A 73 12.03 22.70 54.76
CA GLU A 73 10.66 22.23 54.71
C GLU A 73 10.61 20.68 54.69
N LYS A 74 9.64 20.08 55.42
CA LYS A 74 9.44 18.63 55.42
C LYS A 74 8.96 18.14 54.08
N VAL A 75 9.75 17.30 53.44
CA VAL A 75 9.42 16.74 52.09
C VAL A 75 8.14 15.91 52.15
N LEU A 76 7.94 15.11 53.20
CA LEU A 76 6.77 14.27 53.44
C LEU A 76 6.31 14.38 54.87
N VAL A 77 5.02 14.67 55.08
CA VAL A 77 4.35 14.66 56.38
C VAL A 77 3.20 13.66 56.31
N PRO A 78 3.38 12.42 56.76
CA PRO A 78 2.33 11.41 56.74
C PRO A 78 1.02 11.94 57.30
N GLY A 79 -0.10 11.67 56.64
CA GLY A 79 -1.46 12.13 57.03
C GLY A 79 -1.75 13.60 56.73
N LYS A 80 -0.77 14.40 56.31
CA LYS A 80 -0.93 15.85 56.10
C LYS A 80 -0.41 16.30 54.71
N PRO A 81 -1.18 16.05 53.66
CA PRO A 81 -0.77 16.35 52.26
C PRO A 81 -0.34 17.79 52.09
N GLU A 82 -1.11 18.78 52.62
CA GLU A 82 -0.86 20.20 52.41
C GLU A 82 0.37 20.73 53.19
N LYS A 83 0.93 19.92 54.08
CA LYS A 83 2.19 20.20 54.77
C LYS A 83 3.40 19.48 54.20
N SER A 84 3.21 18.77 53.07
CA SER A 84 4.24 17.97 52.40
C SER A 84 4.78 18.71 51.18
N LEU A 85 6.08 19.08 51.22
CA LEU A 85 6.75 19.76 50.09
C LEU A 85 6.65 18.95 48.80
N LEU A 86 6.67 17.61 48.88
CA LEU A 86 6.50 16.74 47.73
C LEU A 86 5.21 17.07 46.95
N LEU A 87 4.07 17.28 47.64
CA LEU A 87 2.82 17.62 46.99
C LEU A 87 2.85 19.03 46.40
N LYS A 88 3.41 20.01 47.11
CA LYS A 88 3.58 21.38 46.66
C LYS A 88 4.42 21.43 45.35
N ALA A 89 5.54 20.70 45.35
CA ALA A 89 6.46 20.67 44.21
C ALA A 89 5.83 20.08 42.92
N ILE A 90 5.05 18.97 43.01
CA ILE A 90 4.44 18.34 41.84
C ILE A 90 3.20 19.04 41.31
N GLN A 91 2.62 19.99 42.10
CA GLN A 91 1.49 20.82 41.65
C GLN A 91 1.89 21.96 40.70
N TRP A 92 3.15 22.37 40.67
CA TRP A 92 3.65 23.47 39.83
C TRP A 92 2.94 24.80 40.07
N ASN A 93 2.59 25.07 41.32
CA ASN A 93 1.94 26.30 41.73
C ASN A 93 2.93 27.35 42.31
N ASP A 94 4.17 26.92 42.56
CA ASP A 94 5.22 27.73 43.14
C ASP A 94 6.51 27.63 42.30
N PRO A 95 6.96 28.71 41.65
CA PRO A 95 8.13 28.68 40.77
C PRO A 95 9.42 28.15 41.41
N ASN A 96 9.52 28.20 42.74
CA ASN A 96 10.71 27.74 43.47
C ASN A 96 10.76 26.18 43.63
N TYR A 97 9.63 25.51 43.38
CA TYR A 97 9.48 24.07 43.64
C TYR A 97 8.80 23.29 42.48
N GLU A 98 9.13 23.63 41.26
CA GLU A 98 8.53 22.98 40.09
C GLU A 98 9.20 21.63 39.78
N MET A 99 8.52 20.51 40.09
CA MET A 99 9.02 19.15 39.85
C MET A 99 8.00 18.26 39.09
N PRO A 100 8.45 17.47 38.12
CA PRO A 100 9.76 17.48 37.44
C PRO A 100 10.07 18.81 36.74
N PRO A 101 11.34 19.17 36.54
CA PRO A 101 11.73 20.54 36.10
C PRO A 101 11.40 20.83 34.61
N LYS A 102 10.96 19.86 33.85
CA LYS A 102 10.54 20.03 32.44
C LYS A 102 9.01 20.04 32.35
N GLU A 103 8.45 21.06 31.71
CA GLU A 103 7.00 21.21 31.54
C GLU A 103 6.33 19.98 30.91
N ASN A 104 6.95 19.36 29.89
CA ASN A 104 6.45 18.16 29.24
C ASN A 104 6.44 16.91 30.16
N ASP A 105 7.10 16.94 31.30
CA ASP A 105 7.17 15.86 32.28
C ASP A 105 6.24 16.05 33.49
N ARG A 106 5.45 17.14 33.53
CA ARG A 106 4.49 17.44 34.59
C ARG A 106 3.57 16.25 34.87
N LEU A 107 3.25 16.08 36.15
CA LEU A 107 2.23 15.11 36.56
C LEU A 107 0.83 15.59 36.15
N SER A 108 -0.01 14.67 35.70
CA SER A 108 -1.42 14.97 35.45
C SER A 108 -2.16 15.19 36.79
N LYS A 109 -3.29 15.91 36.74
CA LYS A 109 -4.16 16.15 37.88
C LYS A 109 -4.51 14.84 38.63
N LYS A 110 -4.75 13.74 37.89
CA LYS A 110 -5.03 12.42 38.46
C LYS A 110 -3.83 11.82 39.19
N GLN A 111 -2.62 11.99 38.68
CA GLN A 111 -1.38 11.52 39.34
C GLN A 111 -1.09 12.30 40.61
N ILE A 112 -1.30 13.62 40.57
CA ILE A 112 -1.18 14.47 41.78
C ILE A 112 -2.17 14.04 42.84
N GLU A 113 -3.41 13.71 42.47
CA GLU A 113 -4.44 13.23 43.39
C GLU A 113 -4.08 11.88 44.02
N TRP A 114 -3.47 10.94 43.30
CA TRP A 114 -2.98 9.69 43.84
C TRP A 114 -1.88 9.90 44.91
N VAL A 115 -0.96 10.81 44.65
CA VAL A 115 0.09 11.18 45.64
C VAL A 115 -0.58 11.85 46.86
N ARG A 116 -1.53 12.76 46.67
CA ARG A 116 -2.30 13.39 47.75
C ARG A 116 -3.02 12.36 48.63
N GLN A 117 -3.72 11.42 48.04
CA GLN A 117 -4.46 10.35 48.73
C GLN A 117 -3.51 9.43 49.50
N TRP A 118 -2.40 9.02 48.89
CA TRP A 118 -1.38 8.24 49.55
C TRP A 118 -0.83 8.95 50.81
N ILE A 119 -0.49 10.23 50.71
CA ILE A 119 -0.01 11.02 51.84
C ILE A 119 -1.10 11.11 52.92
N LYS A 120 -2.35 11.36 52.52
CA LYS A 120 -3.52 11.47 53.42
C LYS A 120 -3.74 10.17 54.21
N LEU A 121 -3.51 9.00 53.60
CA LEU A 121 -3.63 7.68 54.22
C LEU A 121 -2.37 7.27 55.02
N GLY A 122 -1.53 8.22 55.37
CA GLY A 122 -0.36 8.00 56.23
C GLY A 122 0.93 7.65 55.49
N ALA A 123 0.95 7.79 54.15
CA ALA A 123 2.09 7.50 53.28
C ALA A 123 2.71 6.09 53.50
N PRO A 124 1.91 4.99 53.60
CA PRO A 124 2.44 3.67 53.83
C PRO A 124 3.37 3.21 52.70
N TRP A 125 4.46 2.54 53.07
CA TRP A 125 5.46 1.99 52.14
C TRP A 125 5.60 0.48 52.40
N PRO A 126 4.75 -0.34 51.76
CA PRO A 126 4.76 -1.78 51.97
C PRO A 126 6.02 -2.45 51.44
N ASP A 127 6.36 -3.59 51.99
CA ASP A 127 7.48 -4.41 51.54
C ASP A 127 7.26 -4.93 50.10
N SER A 128 8.32 -5.43 49.47
CA SER A 128 8.29 -5.90 48.09
C SER A 128 7.34 -7.09 47.86
N LYS A 129 7.07 -7.91 48.88
CA LYS A 129 6.14 -9.05 48.78
C LYS A 129 4.70 -8.57 48.70
N ILE A 130 4.34 -7.60 49.54
CA ILE A 130 3.01 -6.96 49.55
C ILE A 130 2.79 -6.18 48.24
N GLN A 131 3.79 -5.40 47.82
CA GLN A 131 3.71 -4.71 46.51
C GLN A 131 3.47 -5.68 45.36
N LYS A 132 4.21 -6.80 45.31
CA LYS A 132 4.05 -7.84 44.29
C LYS A 132 2.66 -8.49 44.33
N LYS A 133 2.13 -8.71 45.54
CA LYS A 133 0.75 -9.23 45.71
C LYS A 133 -0.27 -8.29 45.09
N TYR A 134 -0.25 -6.99 45.41
CA TYR A 134 -1.18 -6.02 44.82
C TYR A 134 -1.04 -5.90 43.31
N LEU A 135 0.19 -5.96 42.78
CA LEU A 135 0.43 -5.98 41.32
C LEU A 135 -0.21 -7.20 40.65
N ILE A 136 -0.07 -8.40 41.24
CA ILE A 136 -0.69 -9.63 40.71
C ILE A 136 -2.22 -9.52 40.73
N GLU A 137 -2.79 -9.08 41.85
CA GLU A 137 -4.23 -8.86 41.96
C GLU A 137 -4.76 -7.85 40.93
N GLU A 138 -4.05 -6.76 40.72
CA GLU A 138 -4.44 -5.73 39.73
C GLU A 138 -4.33 -6.24 38.29
N ARG A 139 -3.26 -6.98 37.99
CA ARG A 139 -3.04 -7.60 36.67
C ARG A 139 -4.07 -8.69 36.37
N SER A 140 -4.69 -9.31 37.38
CA SER A 140 -5.77 -10.27 37.19
C SER A 140 -7.08 -9.62 36.72
N LYS A 141 -7.27 -8.32 37.00
CA LYS A 141 -8.44 -7.55 36.57
C LYS A 141 -8.26 -7.07 35.15
N LEU A 142 -8.88 -7.73 34.17
CA LEU A 142 -8.76 -7.35 32.77
C LEU A 142 -9.38 -5.97 32.44
N ASN A 143 -10.50 -5.66 33.09
CA ASN A 143 -11.23 -4.39 32.90
C ASN A 143 -11.29 -3.61 34.21
N THR A 144 -10.93 -2.33 34.17
CA THR A 144 -11.04 -1.38 35.30
C THR A 144 -11.42 0.00 34.75
N GLU A 145 -11.67 0.97 35.63
CA GLU A 145 -11.90 2.37 35.25
C GLU A 145 -10.72 2.98 34.46
N ASP A 146 -9.50 2.49 34.69
CA ASP A 146 -8.28 2.95 34.02
C ASP A 146 -8.10 2.35 32.61
N GLY A 147 -8.98 1.44 32.18
CA GLY A 147 -8.98 0.82 30.86
C GLY A 147 -8.91 -0.71 30.85
N ILE A 148 -8.62 -1.26 29.69
CA ILE A 148 -8.63 -2.71 29.39
C ILE A 148 -7.20 -3.23 29.21
N ILE A 149 -6.86 -4.37 29.84
CA ILE A 149 -5.67 -5.14 29.52
C ILE A 149 -6.01 -6.15 28.44
N LEU A 150 -5.33 -6.08 27.30
CA LEU A 150 -5.39 -7.12 26.28
C LEU A 150 -4.34 -8.19 26.56
N LYS A 151 -4.77 -9.45 26.64
CA LYS A 151 -3.84 -10.58 26.76
C LYS A 151 -3.10 -10.77 25.44
N THR A 152 -1.78 -10.62 25.48
CA THR A 152 -0.89 -10.82 24.33
C THR A 152 0.14 -11.91 24.63
N SER A 153 1.03 -12.19 23.69
CA SER A 153 2.18 -13.09 23.89
C SER A 153 3.24 -12.55 24.86
N GLY A 154 3.02 -11.34 25.39
CA GLY A 154 3.93 -10.62 26.29
C GLY A 154 4.92 -9.74 25.55
N GLY A 155 5.15 -8.54 26.08
CA GLY A 155 6.17 -7.60 25.61
C GLY A 155 7.55 -7.85 26.21
N LEU A 156 8.49 -6.96 25.90
CA LEU A 156 9.86 -6.99 26.41
C LEU A 156 9.93 -6.57 27.89
N SER A 157 8.89 -5.91 28.39
CA SER A 157 8.77 -5.51 29.80
C SER A 157 7.39 -5.85 30.38
N ASP A 158 7.34 -6.02 31.70
CA ASP A 158 6.10 -6.20 32.43
C ASP A 158 5.18 -4.98 32.35
N GLU A 159 5.77 -3.78 32.40
CA GLU A 159 5.04 -2.52 32.28
C GLU A 159 4.25 -2.46 30.98
N TRP A 160 4.88 -2.81 29.87
CA TRP A 160 4.22 -2.86 28.59
C TRP A 160 3.18 -4.01 28.51
N THR A 161 3.52 -5.18 29.03
CA THR A 161 2.67 -6.39 28.96
C THR A 161 1.33 -6.20 29.67
N TYR A 162 1.33 -5.48 30.78
CA TYR A 162 0.14 -5.24 31.59
C TYR A 162 -0.42 -3.82 31.47
N ARG A 163 -0.01 -3.10 30.43
CA ARG A 163 -0.52 -1.76 30.13
C ARG A 163 -2.01 -1.79 29.85
N ARG A 164 -2.70 -0.74 30.30
CA ARG A 164 -4.12 -0.55 30.06
C ARG A 164 -4.33 0.36 28.86
N TYR A 165 -5.30 0.01 28.05
CA TYR A 165 -5.69 0.74 26.84
C TYR A 165 -7.09 1.30 27.01
N LYS A 166 -7.35 2.48 26.45
CA LYS A 166 -8.71 2.97 26.32
C LYS A 166 -9.46 2.11 25.29
N PRO A 167 -10.74 1.75 25.56
CA PRO A 167 -11.51 0.91 24.64
C PRO A 167 -11.59 1.45 23.21
N GLU A 168 -11.70 2.77 23.07
CA GLU A 168 -11.76 3.47 21.80
C GLU A 168 -10.44 3.42 21.02
N ASP A 169 -9.28 3.30 21.68
CA ASP A 169 -7.97 3.22 21.03
C ASP A 169 -7.69 1.83 20.45
N ILE A 170 -8.30 0.79 21.05
CA ILE A 170 -8.11 -0.60 20.61
C ILE A 170 -9.32 -1.15 19.85
N TRP A 171 -10.16 -0.27 19.28
CA TRP A 171 -11.40 -0.64 18.60
C TRP A 171 -11.21 -1.74 17.57
N ALA A 172 -10.12 -1.65 16.79
CA ALA A 172 -9.80 -2.58 15.72
C ALA A 172 -9.44 -3.99 16.21
N PHE A 173 -8.86 -4.11 17.42
CA PHE A 173 -8.47 -5.37 18.03
C PHE A 173 -9.61 -6.03 18.82
N ARG A 174 -10.77 -5.37 18.94
CA ARG A 174 -11.94 -5.94 19.61
C ARG A 174 -12.77 -6.76 18.65
N PRO A 175 -13.45 -7.82 19.11
CA PRO A 175 -14.39 -8.58 18.29
C PRO A 175 -15.40 -7.66 17.59
N LEU A 176 -15.95 -8.12 16.46
CA LEU A 176 -16.99 -7.40 15.75
C LEU A 176 -18.21 -7.19 16.67
N ASN A 177 -18.68 -5.96 16.74
CA ASN A 177 -19.90 -5.64 17.48
C ASN A 177 -21.10 -5.74 16.54
N VAL A 178 -21.67 -6.93 16.46
CA VAL A 178 -22.82 -7.21 15.58
C VAL A 178 -24.05 -6.53 16.16
N VAL A 179 -24.51 -5.47 15.50
CA VAL A 179 -25.71 -4.73 15.85
C VAL A 179 -26.68 -4.82 14.68
N SER A 180 -27.91 -5.20 14.92
CA SER A 180 -28.95 -5.15 13.89
C SER A 180 -29.13 -3.74 13.35
N PRO A 181 -29.36 -3.58 12.03
CA PRO A 181 -29.74 -2.28 11.48
C PRO A 181 -30.96 -1.71 12.19
N PRO A 182 -31.11 -0.40 12.31
CA PRO A 182 -32.34 0.21 12.83
C PRO A 182 -33.56 -0.20 12.01
N ASP A 183 -34.69 -0.54 12.68
CA ASP A 183 -35.85 -1.20 12.07
C ASP A 183 -36.69 -0.31 11.12
N ASN A 184 -36.51 1.01 11.12
CA ASN A 184 -37.39 1.96 10.44
C ASN A 184 -37.07 2.26 8.97
N VAL A 185 -36.03 1.63 8.41
CA VAL A 185 -35.57 1.91 7.03
C VAL A 185 -35.26 0.57 6.34
N PRO A 186 -35.83 0.32 5.14
CA PRO A 186 -35.70 -0.98 4.47
C PRO A 186 -34.25 -1.36 4.12
N HIS A 187 -33.39 -0.38 3.78
CA HIS A 187 -32.02 -0.65 3.40
C HIS A 187 -31.07 -0.49 4.60
N PRO A 188 -30.29 -1.52 4.97
CA PRO A 188 -29.49 -1.52 6.19
C PRO A 188 -28.43 -0.40 6.24
N ILE A 189 -27.78 -0.08 5.13
CA ILE A 189 -26.80 1.02 5.08
C ILE A 189 -27.50 2.35 5.39
N ASP A 190 -28.62 2.61 4.73
CA ASP A 190 -29.37 3.86 4.90
C ASP A 190 -29.90 4.01 6.32
N ALA A 191 -30.29 2.91 6.97
CA ALA A 191 -30.72 2.91 8.36
C ALA A 191 -29.63 3.42 9.32
N PHE A 192 -28.38 2.97 9.15
CA PHE A 192 -27.27 3.44 9.98
C PHE A 192 -26.92 4.90 9.71
N ILE A 193 -26.87 5.31 8.43
CA ILE A 193 -26.54 6.68 8.04
C ILE A 193 -27.62 7.66 8.50
N LEU A 194 -28.90 7.36 8.22
CA LEU A 194 -30.03 8.21 8.61
C LEU A 194 -30.08 8.39 10.13
N LYS A 195 -29.83 7.33 10.91
CA LYS A 195 -29.78 7.44 12.38
C LYS A 195 -28.74 8.45 12.84
N THR A 196 -27.60 8.49 12.18
CA THR A 196 -26.51 9.43 12.51
C THR A 196 -26.87 10.85 12.10
N LEU A 197 -27.43 11.04 10.90
CA LEU A 197 -27.88 12.33 10.40
C LEU A 197 -28.96 12.96 11.28
N LEU A 198 -30.00 12.17 11.62
CA LEU A 198 -31.11 12.64 12.47
C LEU A 198 -30.66 13.06 13.87
N LYS A 199 -29.66 12.40 14.43
CA LYS A 199 -29.10 12.80 15.74
C LYS A 199 -28.48 14.19 15.68
N GLU A 200 -27.91 14.59 14.54
CA GLU A 200 -27.31 15.91 14.30
C GLU A 200 -28.28 16.88 13.61
N ASN A 201 -29.58 16.50 13.51
CA ASN A 201 -30.66 17.27 12.88
C ASN A 201 -30.41 17.60 11.40
N PHE A 202 -29.83 16.67 10.65
CA PHE A 202 -29.74 16.75 9.19
C PHE A 202 -30.59 15.71 8.49
N GLN A 203 -30.98 16.04 7.27
CA GLN A 203 -31.58 15.10 6.32
C GLN A 203 -30.53 14.68 5.29
N PRO A 204 -30.65 13.52 4.63
CA PRO A 204 -29.79 13.18 3.50
C PRO A 204 -30.06 14.08 2.30
N ALA A 205 -29.04 14.29 1.46
CA ALA A 205 -29.20 14.97 0.17
C ALA A 205 -30.24 14.24 -0.71
N PRO A 206 -30.94 14.94 -1.62
CA PRO A 206 -31.83 14.29 -2.58
C PRO A 206 -31.05 13.34 -3.51
N GLN A 207 -31.81 12.45 -4.17
CA GLN A 207 -31.20 11.55 -5.17
C GLN A 207 -30.67 12.35 -6.36
N SER A 208 -29.50 11.93 -6.89
CA SER A 208 -28.91 12.45 -8.13
C SER A 208 -29.79 12.13 -9.35
N ASP A 209 -29.64 12.92 -10.40
CA ASP A 209 -30.28 12.65 -11.70
C ASP A 209 -29.72 11.35 -12.35
N PHE A 210 -30.48 10.81 -13.30
CA PHE A 210 -30.16 9.52 -13.93
C PHE A 210 -28.81 9.52 -14.68
N ARG A 211 -28.38 10.64 -15.29
CA ARG A 211 -27.09 10.71 -16.00
C ARG A 211 -25.92 10.67 -15.04
N THR A 212 -26.02 11.42 -13.96
CA THR A 212 -25.03 11.38 -12.88
C THR A 212 -24.90 9.97 -12.32
N LEU A 213 -26.02 9.29 -12.06
CA LEU A 213 -26.03 7.93 -11.53
C LEU A 213 -25.41 6.92 -12.48
N VAL A 214 -25.78 6.95 -13.78
CA VAL A 214 -25.20 6.00 -14.74
C VAL A 214 -23.71 6.25 -14.95
N LYS A 215 -23.26 7.51 -15.05
CA LYS A 215 -21.84 7.85 -15.14
C LYS A 215 -21.07 7.35 -13.93
N ARG A 216 -21.61 7.56 -12.71
CA ARG A 216 -21.03 7.11 -11.45
C ARG A 216 -20.89 5.58 -11.41
N ALA A 217 -21.96 4.84 -11.75
CA ALA A 217 -21.94 3.38 -11.75
C ALA A 217 -20.90 2.80 -12.71
N TYR A 218 -20.82 3.32 -13.92
CA TYR A 218 -19.83 2.89 -14.91
C TYR A 218 -18.39 3.18 -14.46
N GLN A 219 -18.12 4.38 -13.95
CA GLN A 219 -16.78 4.74 -13.46
C GLN A 219 -16.38 3.93 -12.22
N ASP A 220 -17.30 3.71 -11.29
CA ASP A 220 -16.98 2.97 -10.06
C ASP A 220 -16.76 1.47 -10.32
N LEU A 221 -17.59 0.83 -11.16
CA LEU A 221 -17.49 -0.60 -11.41
C LEU A 221 -16.57 -0.98 -12.58
N LEU A 222 -16.51 -0.16 -13.64
CA LEU A 222 -15.71 -0.48 -14.82
C LEU A 222 -14.49 0.43 -14.99
N GLY A 223 -14.46 1.62 -14.36
CA GLY A 223 -13.44 2.65 -14.60
C GLY A 223 -13.47 3.20 -16.02
N LEU A 224 -14.64 3.16 -16.68
CA LEU A 224 -14.89 3.62 -18.04
C LEU A 224 -16.20 4.44 -18.04
N PRO A 225 -16.32 5.47 -18.88
CA PRO A 225 -17.60 6.16 -19.04
C PRO A 225 -18.58 5.31 -19.84
N PRO A 226 -19.91 5.49 -19.63
CA PRO A 226 -20.92 4.95 -20.52
C PRO A 226 -20.88 5.64 -21.88
N THR A 227 -21.22 4.93 -22.94
CA THR A 227 -21.42 5.49 -24.26
C THR A 227 -22.76 6.27 -24.33
N PRO A 228 -22.93 7.22 -25.27
CA PRO A 228 -24.22 7.89 -25.47
C PRO A 228 -25.39 6.91 -25.71
N TYR A 229 -25.14 5.78 -26.35
CA TYR A 229 -26.13 4.73 -26.57
C TYR A 229 -26.55 4.04 -25.26
N GLU A 230 -25.59 3.70 -24.39
CA GLU A 230 -25.87 3.07 -23.08
C GLU A 230 -26.65 4.03 -22.17
N ILE A 231 -26.31 5.34 -22.18
CA ILE A 231 -27.08 6.36 -21.45
C ILE A 231 -28.53 6.43 -21.97
N PHE A 232 -28.72 6.41 -23.28
CA PHE A 232 -30.04 6.44 -23.89
C PHE A 232 -30.88 5.19 -23.53
N GLN A 233 -30.29 4.00 -23.61
CA GLN A 233 -30.96 2.75 -23.22
C GLN A 233 -31.34 2.76 -21.72
N PHE A 234 -30.43 3.23 -20.88
CA PHE A 234 -30.71 3.35 -19.47
C PHE A 234 -31.85 4.35 -19.19
N ARG A 235 -31.91 5.46 -19.91
CA ARG A 235 -33.00 6.45 -19.79
C ARG A 235 -34.33 5.81 -20.08
N ILE A 236 -34.45 5.05 -21.15
CA ILE A 236 -35.71 4.36 -21.50
C ILE A 236 -36.17 3.41 -20.40
N ALA A 237 -35.21 2.65 -19.82
CA ALA A 237 -35.49 1.74 -18.71
C ALA A 237 -35.86 2.49 -17.44
N TRP A 238 -35.17 3.58 -17.14
CA TRP A 238 -35.39 4.45 -16.01
C TRP A 238 -36.80 5.09 -16.00
N ASP A 239 -37.22 5.61 -17.16
CA ASP A 239 -38.52 6.23 -17.30
C ASP A 239 -39.70 5.24 -17.12
N LYS A 240 -39.43 3.92 -17.35
CA LYS A 240 -40.46 2.88 -17.07
C LYS A 240 -40.50 2.48 -15.60
N ASN A 241 -39.34 2.24 -14.98
CA ASN A 241 -39.23 1.88 -13.58
C ASN A 241 -37.80 2.16 -13.11
N SER A 242 -37.59 3.27 -12.46
CA SER A 242 -36.25 3.74 -12.04
C SER A 242 -35.55 2.79 -11.08
N GLN A 243 -36.25 2.20 -10.13
CA GLN A 243 -35.68 1.29 -9.15
C GLN A 243 -35.21 -0.01 -9.81
N LYS A 244 -36.04 -0.61 -10.67
CA LYS A 244 -35.67 -1.82 -11.39
C LYS A 244 -34.53 -1.55 -12.36
N ALA A 245 -34.58 -0.46 -13.13
CA ALA A 245 -33.53 -0.08 -14.07
C ALA A 245 -32.18 0.11 -13.37
N TRP A 246 -32.17 0.67 -12.15
CA TRP A 246 -30.96 0.84 -11.36
C TRP A 246 -30.34 -0.51 -10.93
N VAL A 247 -31.15 -1.42 -10.40
CA VAL A 247 -30.68 -2.76 -10.01
C VAL A 247 -30.16 -3.55 -11.19
N ASP A 248 -30.92 -3.55 -12.31
CA ASP A 248 -30.56 -4.25 -13.55
C ASP A 248 -29.23 -3.69 -14.12
N LEU A 249 -28.99 -2.37 -14.05
CA LEU A 249 -27.74 -1.74 -14.46
C LEU A 249 -26.57 -2.24 -13.61
N ILE A 250 -26.71 -2.24 -12.27
CA ILE A 250 -25.64 -2.71 -11.37
C ILE A 250 -25.29 -4.17 -11.68
N GLU A 251 -26.29 -5.04 -11.85
CA GLU A 251 -26.08 -6.45 -12.17
C GLU A 251 -25.38 -6.62 -13.53
N HIS A 252 -25.77 -5.86 -14.54
CA HIS A 252 -25.14 -5.84 -15.85
C HIS A 252 -23.65 -5.45 -15.75
N LEU A 253 -23.34 -4.38 -15.01
CA LEU A 253 -21.96 -3.93 -14.85
C LEU A 253 -21.12 -4.91 -14.04
N LEU A 254 -21.66 -5.53 -13.00
CA LEU A 254 -20.98 -6.57 -12.21
C LEU A 254 -20.73 -7.87 -13.01
N ALA A 255 -21.56 -8.14 -14.03
CA ALA A 255 -21.36 -9.26 -14.96
C ALA A 255 -20.34 -8.94 -16.08
N SER A 256 -20.01 -7.68 -16.29
CA SER A 256 -19.04 -7.25 -17.30
C SER A 256 -17.63 -7.74 -16.98
N PRO A 257 -16.87 -8.26 -17.97
CA PRO A 257 -15.48 -8.65 -17.74
C PRO A 257 -14.56 -7.47 -17.39
N HIS A 258 -14.98 -6.24 -17.66
CA HIS A 258 -14.27 -5.01 -17.29
C HIS A 258 -14.40 -4.65 -15.80
N TYR A 259 -15.33 -5.28 -15.06
CA TYR A 259 -15.40 -5.18 -13.60
C TYR A 259 -14.13 -5.70 -12.93
N GLY A 260 -13.63 -6.86 -13.37
CA GLY A 260 -12.37 -7.40 -12.84
C GLY A 260 -11.17 -6.51 -13.11
N GLU A 261 -11.12 -5.81 -14.25
CA GLU A 261 -10.05 -4.86 -14.55
C GLU A 261 -10.04 -3.67 -13.56
N ARG A 262 -11.22 -3.10 -13.29
CA ARG A 262 -11.34 -1.99 -12.34
C ARG A 262 -11.00 -2.42 -10.91
N SER A 263 -11.52 -3.56 -10.49
CA SER A 263 -11.24 -4.12 -9.15
C SER A 263 -9.76 -4.49 -8.99
N ALA A 264 -9.15 -5.05 -10.05
CA ALA A 264 -7.73 -5.37 -10.07
C ALA A 264 -6.84 -4.12 -9.96
N GLN A 265 -7.21 -3.01 -10.61
CA GLN A 265 -6.46 -1.75 -10.49
C GLN A 265 -6.29 -1.35 -9.03
N HIS A 266 -7.37 -1.36 -8.24
CA HIS A 266 -7.32 -1.03 -6.82
C HIS A 266 -6.52 -2.05 -6.01
N TRP A 267 -6.62 -3.34 -6.32
CA TRP A 267 -5.85 -4.37 -5.64
C TRP A 267 -4.35 -4.27 -5.93
N LEU A 268 -3.98 -4.00 -7.17
CA LEU A 268 -2.59 -3.88 -7.62
C LEU A 268 -1.87 -2.68 -6.99
N ASP A 269 -2.60 -1.62 -6.64
CA ASP A 269 -2.07 -0.49 -5.87
C ASP A 269 -1.70 -0.89 -4.44
N VAL A 270 -2.57 -1.63 -3.77
CA VAL A 270 -2.33 -2.15 -2.43
C VAL A 270 -1.20 -3.20 -2.44
N ALA A 271 -1.19 -4.07 -3.45
CA ALA A 271 -0.18 -5.11 -3.63
C ALA A 271 1.17 -4.58 -4.15
N ARG A 272 1.25 -3.33 -4.61
CA ARG A 272 2.48 -2.68 -5.12
C ARG A 272 2.99 -3.29 -6.43
N TYR A 273 2.05 -3.63 -7.33
CA TYR A 273 2.38 -4.25 -8.61
C TYR A 273 3.33 -3.40 -9.45
N SER A 274 4.34 -4.06 -10.02
CA SER A 274 5.21 -3.50 -11.05
C SER A 274 5.85 -4.61 -11.88
N ASP A 275 6.14 -4.34 -13.15
CA ASP A 275 6.84 -5.25 -14.05
C ASP A 275 8.37 -5.24 -13.85
N THR A 276 8.88 -4.40 -12.92
CA THR A 276 10.30 -4.28 -12.61
C THR A 276 10.56 -4.39 -11.11
N ALA A 277 11.83 -4.64 -10.74
CA ALA A 277 12.24 -4.96 -9.39
C ALA A 277 12.49 -3.73 -8.50
N GLY A 278 12.74 -2.57 -9.09
CA GLY A 278 13.09 -1.35 -8.35
C GLY A 278 14.52 -1.34 -7.84
N LEU A 279 14.80 -0.38 -6.96
CA LEU A 279 16.13 -0.10 -6.42
C LEU A 279 17.13 0.32 -7.50
N SER A 280 18.42 0.17 -7.25
CA SER A 280 19.48 0.70 -8.12
C SER A 280 19.48 0.13 -9.54
N ASN A 281 19.10 -1.12 -9.72
CA ASN A 281 19.19 -1.80 -11.01
C ASN A 281 17.86 -1.99 -11.73
N ASP A 282 16.77 -1.83 -11.05
CA ASP A 282 15.39 -1.94 -11.56
C ASP A 282 15.19 -3.04 -12.62
N TYR A 283 15.68 -4.25 -12.33
CA TYR A 283 15.61 -5.40 -13.24
C TYR A 283 14.18 -5.75 -13.60
N GLU A 284 13.98 -6.14 -14.83
CA GLU A 284 12.71 -6.63 -15.30
C GLU A 284 12.28 -7.92 -14.59
N ARG A 285 11.01 -8.01 -14.22
CA ARG A 285 10.32 -9.19 -13.70
C ARG A 285 9.50 -9.84 -14.82
N SER A 286 10.11 -10.74 -15.55
CA SER A 286 9.44 -11.45 -16.63
C SER A 286 8.20 -12.19 -16.12
N ASN A 287 7.12 -12.18 -16.91
CA ASN A 287 5.85 -12.84 -16.57
C ASN A 287 5.09 -12.29 -15.34
N MET A 288 5.43 -11.12 -14.81
CA MET A 288 4.67 -10.52 -13.72
C MET A 288 3.22 -10.20 -14.14
N TRP A 289 2.99 -9.92 -15.43
CA TRP A 289 1.66 -9.71 -16.02
C TRP A 289 0.68 -10.86 -15.73
N ARG A 290 1.15 -12.08 -15.53
CA ARG A 290 0.31 -13.23 -15.18
C ARG A 290 -0.38 -13.05 -13.83
N TYR A 291 0.30 -12.45 -12.85
CA TYR A 291 -0.32 -12.10 -11.56
C TYR A 291 -1.39 -11.01 -11.72
N ARG A 292 -1.14 -9.96 -12.51
CA ARG A 292 -2.17 -8.96 -12.82
C ARG A 292 -3.41 -9.63 -13.40
N ASP A 293 -3.22 -10.53 -14.35
CA ASP A 293 -4.32 -11.23 -15.00
C ASP A 293 -5.03 -12.22 -14.07
N TYR A 294 -4.29 -12.88 -13.16
CA TYR A 294 -4.88 -13.67 -12.06
C TYR A 294 -5.82 -12.83 -11.20
N VAL A 295 -5.40 -11.62 -10.82
CA VAL A 295 -6.23 -10.72 -10.01
C VAL A 295 -7.49 -10.32 -10.78
N VAL A 296 -7.38 -9.97 -12.06
CA VAL A 296 -8.54 -9.65 -12.93
C VAL A 296 -9.54 -10.82 -12.98
N ARG A 297 -9.05 -12.04 -13.23
CA ARG A 297 -9.90 -13.24 -13.26
C ARG A 297 -10.56 -13.51 -11.91
N SER A 298 -9.80 -13.41 -10.81
CA SER A 298 -10.33 -13.67 -9.47
C SER A 298 -11.51 -12.76 -9.13
N PHE A 299 -11.47 -11.47 -9.50
CA PHE A 299 -12.60 -10.56 -9.31
C PHE A 299 -13.76 -10.86 -10.28
N ASN A 300 -13.48 -11.18 -11.55
CA ASN A 300 -14.53 -11.52 -12.52
C ASN A 300 -15.31 -12.76 -12.10
N ASP A 301 -14.62 -13.77 -11.58
CA ASP A 301 -15.19 -15.02 -11.09
C ASP A 301 -15.82 -14.89 -9.69
N ASP A 302 -15.77 -13.68 -9.11
CA ASP A 302 -16.20 -13.41 -7.73
C ASP A 302 -15.62 -14.42 -6.74
N LYS A 303 -14.29 -14.71 -6.87
CA LYS A 303 -13.57 -15.61 -5.97
C LYS A 303 -13.77 -15.17 -4.54
N PRO A 304 -14.13 -16.07 -3.61
CA PRO A 304 -14.24 -15.71 -2.20
C PRO A 304 -12.95 -15.09 -1.66
N TYR A 305 -13.06 -14.00 -0.90
CA TYR A 305 -11.89 -13.26 -0.45
C TYR A 305 -10.98 -14.07 0.47
N ASP A 306 -11.51 -14.95 1.29
CA ASP A 306 -10.77 -15.90 2.12
C ASP A 306 -9.89 -16.83 1.27
N GLN A 307 -10.43 -17.39 0.19
CA GLN A 307 -9.66 -18.18 -0.77
C GLN A 307 -8.59 -17.33 -1.47
N PHE A 308 -8.94 -16.12 -1.89
CA PHE A 308 -8.02 -15.20 -2.54
C PHE A 308 -6.83 -14.84 -1.64
N ILE A 309 -7.03 -14.69 -0.31
CA ILE A 309 -5.97 -14.51 0.69
C ILE A 309 -5.06 -15.73 0.74
N ILE A 310 -5.65 -16.93 0.87
CA ILE A 310 -4.90 -18.18 1.05
C ILE A 310 -4.02 -18.45 -0.16
N GLU A 311 -4.54 -18.26 -1.37
CA GLU A 311 -3.79 -18.47 -2.62
C GLU A 311 -2.59 -17.51 -2.74
N GLN A 312 -2.72 -16.26 -2.36
CA GLN A 312 -1.64 -15.27 -2.46
C GLN A 312 -0.52 -15.47 -1.43
N ILE A 313 -0.84 -15.96 -0.24
CA ILE A 313 0.14 -16.15 0.84
C ILE A 313 0.77 -17.55 0.78
N ALA A 314 0.02 -18.54 0.36
CA ALA A 314 0.41 -19.96 0.43
C ALA A 314 0.05 -20.78 -0.82
N GLY A 315 -0.17 -20.14 -1.96
CA GLY A 315 -0.54 -20.84 -3.21
C GLY A 315 0.47 -21.91 -3.63
N ASP A 316 1.77 -21.62 -3.48
CA ASP A 316 2.81 -22.62 -3.75
C ASP A 316 2.79 -23.79 -2.76
N GLU A 317 2.43 -23.58 -1.48
CA GLU A 317 2.25 -24.68 -0.52
C GLU A 317 1.00 -25.51 -0.84
N LEU A 318 -0.08 -24.88 -1.34
CA LEU A 318 -1.26 -25.58 -1.83
C LEU A 318 -0.92 -26.39 -3.08
N TRP A 319 -0.19 -25.81 -4.04
CA TRP A 319 0.24 -26.47 -5.25
C TRP A 319 1.11 -27.72 -4.96
N GLU A 320 2.01 -27.65 -3.97
CA GLU A 320 2.83 -28.79 -3.55
C GLU A 320 1.99 -29.94 -2.95
N LYS A 321 0.83 -29.65 -2.38
CA LYS A 321 -0.08 -30.66 -1.83
C LYS A 321 -0.97 -31.32 -2.87
N GLN A 322 -1.13 -30.74 -4.05
CA GLN A 322 -1.94 -31.30 -5.12
C GLN A 322 -1.25 -32.52 -5.76
N LYS A 323 -2.05 -33.48 -6.21
CA LYS A 323 -1.54 -34.59 -7.02
C LYS A 323 -1.09 -34.06 -8.39
N GLU A 324 -0.12 -34.72 -9.01
CA GLU A 324 0.53 -34.23 -10.25
C GLU A 324 -0.46 -33.89 -11.37
N LYS A 325 -1.53 -34.69 -11.52
CA LYS A 325 -2.58 -34.49 -12.55
C LYS A 325 -3.58 -33.38 -12.23
N GLU A 326 -3.60 -32.93 -10.98
CA GLU A 326 -4.54 -31.92 -10.44
C GLU A 326 -3.87 -30.57 -10.22
N LYS A 327 -2.56 -30.49 -10.48
CA LYS A 327 -1.77 -29.29 -10.23
C LYS A 327 -2.26 -28.10 -11.02
N ASP A 328 -2.70 -27.07 -10.30
CA ASP A 328 -3.17 -25.82 -10.86
C ASP A 328 -2.06 -24.76 -10.90
N PRO A 329 -1.53 -24.41 -12.09
CA PRO A 329 -0.50 -23.37 -12.20
C PRO A 329 -0.92 -22.00 -11.64
N GLU A 330 -2.22 -21.74 -11.55
CA GLU A 330 -2.75 -20.46 -11.02
C GLU A 330 -2.33 -20.22 -9.56
N LEU A 331 -2.20 -21.27 -8.76
CA LEU A 331 -1.71 -21.21 -7.39
C LEU A 331 -0.26 -20.70 -7.30
N LEU A 332 0.60 -21.07 -8.25
CA LEU A 332 1.97 -20.52 -8.34
C LEU A 332 1.96 -19.06 -8.77
N ILE A 333 1.04 -18.68 -9.66
CA ILE A 333 0.88 -17.28 -10.10
C ILE A 333 0.38 -16.42 -8.95
N ALA A 334 -0.60 -16.88 -8.16
CA ALA A 334 -1.15 -16.19 -7.01
C ALA A 334 -0.07 -15.83 -5.98
N SER A 335 0.86 -16.76 -5.69
CA SER A 335 1.96 -16.52 -4.73
C SER A 335 2.97 -15.45 -5.17
N SER A 336 2.85 -14.90 -6.38
CA SER A 336 3.61 -13.73 -6.83
C SER A 336 3.39 -12.50 -5.93
N PHE A 337 2.30 -12.44 -5.17
CA PHE A 337 2.08 -11.40 -4.14
C PHE A 337 3.29 -11.25 -3.22
N LEU A 338 3.93 -12.33 -2.82
CA LEU A 338 5.11 -12.32 -1.94
C LEU A 338 6.38 -11.76 -2.62
N ARG A 339 6.29 -11.47 -3.93
CA ARG A 339 7.40 -10.90 -4.73
C ARG A 339 7.17 -9.45 -5.15
N MET A 340 6.07 -8.81 -4.70
CA MET A 340 5.71 -7.46 -5.15
C MET A 340 6.68 -6.39 -4.66
N GLY A 341 7.30 -6.54 -3.50
CA GLY A 341 8.25 -5.55 -2.97
C GLY A 341 9.50 -5.34 -3.83
N PRO A 342 10.20 -4.21 -3.68
CA PRO A 342 11.49 -3.99 -4.34
C PRO A 342 12.52 -5.08 -3.96
N TRP A 343 13.36 -5.47 -4.92
CA TRP A 343 14.38 -6.49 -4.69
C TRP A 343 15.64 -6.26 -5.53
N ASP A 344 16.74 -5.96 -4.86
CA ASP A 344 18.09 -5.96 -5.43
C ASP A 344 19.14 -6.26 -4.37
N PRO A 345 19.68 -7.48 -4.29
CA PRO A 345 20.69 -7.86 -3.31
C PRO A 345 22.12 -7.43 -3.67
N ALA A 346 22.35 -6.79 -4.83
CA ALA A 346 23.68 -6.53 -5.34
C ALA A 346 24.47 -5.49 -4.52
N MET A 347 23.76 -4.56 -3.86
CA MET A 347 24.36 -3.39 -3.18
C MET A 347 24.44 -3.54 -1.66
N VAL A 348 24.02 -4.68 -1.10
CA VAL A 348 23.98 -4.91 0.35
C VAL A 348 24.48 -6.31 0.70
N LEU A 349 24.94 -6.49 1.94
CA LEU A 349 25.34 -7.82 2.42
C LEU A 349 24.15 -8.78 2.40
N LYS A 350 24.42 -10.04 2.12
CA LYS A 350 23.39 -11.10 2.01
C LYS A 350 22.44 -11.17 3.22
N PRO A 351 22.89 -11.12 4.48
CA PRO A 351 21.96 -11.10 5.62
C PRO A 351 21.04 -9.88 5.63
N GLN A 352 21.57 -8.71 5.27
CA GLN A 352 20.79 -7.46 5.18
C GLN A 352 19.75 -7.53 4.05
N ALA A 353 20.15 -7.99 2.85
CA ALA A 353 19.19 -8.21 1.74
C ALA A 353 18.07 -9.15 2.16
N ARG A 354 18.38 -10.21 2.88
CA ARG A 354 17.40 -11.16 3.39
C ARG A 354 16.46 -10.53 4.43
N GLN A 355 17.00 -9.74 5.35
CA GLN A 355 16.20 -8.99 6.33
C GLN A 355 15.24 -8.02 5.64
N LEU A 356 15.74 -7.22 4.70
CA LEU A 356 14.92 -6.27 3.93
C LEU A 356 13.74 -6.96 3.23
N TYR A 357 13.98 -8.10 2.59
CA TYR A 357 12.91 -8.88 1.95
C TYR A 357 11.86 -9.37 2.97
N LEU A 358 12.29 -9.95 4.08
CA LEU A 358 11.37 -10.49 5.08
C LEU A 358 10.58 -9.39 5.78
N ASP A 359 11.24 -8.27 6.11
CA ASP A 359 10.59 -7.08 6.67
C ASP A 359 9.52 -6.54 5.71
N ASP A 360 9.83 -6.51 4.41
CA ASP A 360 8.91 -6.05 3.38
C ASP A 360 7.68 -6.98 3.27
N VAL A 361 7.88 -8.28 3.19
CA VAL A 361 6.79 -9.26 3.09
C VAL A 361 5.89 -9.22 4.33
N VAL A 362 6.47 -9.20 5.53
CA VAL A 362 5.71 -9.14 6.79
C VAL A 362 4.86 -7.87 6.83
N ASN A 363 5.46 -6.72 6.48
CA ASN A 363 4.75 -5.44 6.46
C ASN A 363 3.66 -5.42 5.38
N ALA A 364 3.93 -5.95 4.19
CA ALA A 364 2.95 -6.03 3.11
C ALA A 364 1.72 -6.87 3.51
N VAL A 365 1.94 -8.05 4.12
CA VAL A 365 0.85 -8.89 4.61
C VAL A 365 0.04 -8.18 5.68
N GLY A 366 0.71 -7.54 6.66
CA GLY A 366 0.04 -6.79 7.72
C GLY A 366 -0.80 -5.62 7.19
N GLN A 367 -0.24 -4.80 6.31
CA GLN A 367 -0.95 -3.65 5.75
C GLN A 367 -2.09 -4.05 4.81
N THR A 368 -1.85 -5.03 3.94
CA THR A 368 -2.81 -5.43 2.91
C THR A 368 -4.03 -6.11 3.50
N PHE A 369 -3.82 -7.09 4.38
CA PHE A 369 -4.89 -7.96 4.86
C PHE A 369 -5.41 -7.59 6.26
N LEU A 370 -4.56 -7.00 7.11
CA LEU A 370 -4.86 -6.74 8.52
C LEU A 370 -4.92 -5.24 8.85
N SER A 371 -4.75 -4.34 7.89
CA SER A 371 -4.67 -2.89 8.15
C SER A 371 -3.76 -2.56 9.35
N THR A 372 -2.59 -3.20 9.40
CA THR A 372 -1.64 -3.09 10.51
C THR A 372 -0.23 -2.83 9.99
N THR A 373 0.37 -1.71 10.40
CA THR A 373 1.77 -1.38 10.07
C THR A 373 2.72 -2.18 10.94
N MET A 374 3.35 -3.21 10.36
CA MET A 374 4.22 -4.13 11.11
C MET A 374 5.58 -3.54 11.48
N ARG A 375 6.09 -2.58 10.71
CA ARG A 375 7.42 -1.97 10.93
C ARG A 375 7.56 -1.27 12.29
N CYS A 376 6.46 -0.77 12.86
CA CYS A 376 6.47 0.00 14.10
C CYS A 376 6.88 -0.80 15.33
N PHE A 377 6.66 -2.13 15.34
CA PHE A 377 7.01 -3.00 16.48
C PHE A 377 8.11 -4.04 16.17
N LYS A 378 8.89 -3.78 15.14
CA LYS A 378 10.10 -4.53 14.82
C LYS A 378 11.23 -4.27 15.86
N CYS A 379 11.42 -3.03 16.28
CA CYS A 379 12.58 -2.61 17.09
C CYS A 379 12.29 -2.64 18.61
N HIS A 380 11.06 -2.37 18.99
CA HIS A 380 10.56 -2.34 20.37
C HIS A 380 9.06 -2.63 20.37
N ASP A 381 8.48 -2.98 21.49
CA ASP A 381 7.03 -3.16 21.60
C ASP A 381 6.30 -1.90 21.14
N HIS A 382 5.16 -2.07 20.46
CA HIS A 382 4.46 -0.93 19.87
C HIS A 382 4.06 0.11 20.91
N LYS A 383 4.38 1.38 20.64
CA LYS A 383 4.21 2.46 21.62
C LYS A 383 2.75 2.67 22.01
N PHE A 384 1.80 2.49 21.11
CA PHE A 384 0.39 2.82 21.31
C PHE A 384 -0.54 1.62 21.20
N ASP A 385 -0.21 0.62 20.39
CA ASP A 385 -1.04 -0.55 20.12
C ASP A 385 -0.61 -1.77 20.92
N PRO A 386 -1.50 -2.76 21.14
CA PRO A 386 -1.20 -3.97 21.91
C PRO A 386 -0.40 -5.00 21.08
N LEU A 387 0.64 -4.55 20.39
CA LEU A 387 1.44 -5.34 19.45
C LEU A 387 2.87 -5.51 20.00
N PRO A 388 3.21 -6.66 20.60
CA PRO A 388 4.55 -6.90 21.12
C PRO A 388 5.55 -7.21 20.00
N THR A 389 6.80 -6.79 20.17
CA THR A 389 7.91 -7.11 19.27
C THR A 389 8.02 -8.62 18.99
N LYS A 390 7.71 -9.44 19.99
CA LYS A 390 7.67 -10.90 19.83
C LYS A 390 6.76 -11.35 18.69
N ASP A 391 5.57 -10.75 18.55
CA ASP A 391 4.63 -11.11 17.48
C ASP A 391 5.13 -10.69 16.10
N TYR A 392 5.87 -9.58 16.00
CA TYR A 392 6.55 -9.23 14.75
C TYR A 392 7.49 -10.35 14.31
N TYR A 393 8.37 -10.81 15.19
CA TYR A 393 9.32 -11.86 14.86
C TYR A 393 8.68 -13.25 14.70
N ARG A 394 7.50 -13.48 15.27
CA ARG A 394 6.67 -14.66 14.98
C ARG A 394 6.20 -14.65 13.53
N MET A 395 5.63 -13.53 13.09
CA MET A 395 5.23 -13.33 11.68
C MET A 395 6.44 -13.42 10.74
N TYR A 396 7.57 -12.81 11.11
CA TYR A 396 8.83 -12.91 10.39
C TYR A 396 9.32 -14.37 10.27
N SER A 397 9.18 -15.17 11.35
CA SER A 397 9.53 -16.59 11.37
C SER A 397 8.70 -17.43 10.39
N VAL A 398 7.44 -17.07 10.14
CA VAL A 398 6.60 -17.73 9.14
C VAL A 398 7.26 -17.70 7.76
N PHE A 399 7.86 -16.57 7.39
CA PHE A 399 8.49 -16.36 6.08
C PHE A 399 9.99 -16.71 6.05
N SER A 400 10.60 -17.10 7.17
CA SER A 400 12.05 -17.34 7.26
C SER A 400 12.55 -18.41 6.27
N GLY A 401 11.74 -19.40 5.93
CA GLY A 401 12.02 -20.43 4.93
C GLY A 401 11.58 -20.07 3.50
N THR A 402 10.93 -18.93 3.27
CA THR A 402 10.42 -18.54 1.95
C THR A 402 11.54 -18.01 1.08
N GLN A 403 11.75 -18.58 -0.10
CA GLN A 403 12.76 -18.18 -1.07
C GLN A 403 12.09 -17.73 -2.37
N LEU A 404 12.64 -16.69 -3.01
CA LEU A 404 12.17 -16.19 -4.29
C LEU A 404 12.51 -17.17 -5.42
N ALA A 405 11.56 -17.47 -6.30
CA ALA A 405 11.80 -18.31 -7.47
C ALA A 405 10.88 -17.98 -8.64
N GLU A 406 11.43 -18.16 -9.84
CA GLU A 406 10.68 -18.27 -11.08
C GLU A 406 10.43 -19.75 -11.32
N ARG A 407 9.16 -20.15 -11.24
CA ARG A 407 8.77 -21.57 -11.29
C ARG A 407 8.11 -21.91 -12.62
N PRO A 408 8.36 -23.10 -13.18
CA PRO A 408 7.59 -23.59 -14.32
C PRO A 408 6.10 -23.60 -14.00
N ALA A 409 5.31 -22.94 -14.81
CA ALA A 409 3.86 -22.84 -14.68
C ALA A 409 3.26 -22.77 -16.11
N PRO A 410 2.74 -23.87 -16.66
CA PRO A 410 2.14 -23.88 -17.99
C PRO A 410 1.14 -22.74 -18.19
N PHE A 411 1.07 -22.21 -19.41
CA PHE A 411 0.08 -21.19 -19.72
C PHE A 411 -1.33 -21.75 -19.61
N LEU A 412 -2.20 -21.04 -18.90
CA LEU A 412 -3.61 -21.42 -18.75
C LEU A 412 -4.36 -21.23 -20.08
N LYS A 413 -5.48 -21.95 -20.24
CA LYS A 413 -6.35 -21.81 -21.44
C LYS A 413 -6.93 -20.41 -21.56
N GLN A 414 -7.31 -19.83 -20.43
CA GLN A 414 -7.91 -18.49 -20.33
C GLN A 414 -6.89 -17.33 -20.38
N GLU A 415 -5.58 -17.60 -20.34
CA GLU A 415 -4.59 -16.54 -20.51
C GLU A 415 -4.55 -16.05 -21.96
N ASN A 416 -4.57 -14.74 -22.13
CA ASN A 416 -4.42 -14.11 -23.44
C ASN A 416 -2.98 -14.26 -23.94
N LYS A 417 -2.81 -15.02 -25.01
CA LYS A 417 -1.51 -15.32 -25.64
C LYS A 417 -1.27 -14.53 -26.93
N ASN A 418 -2.15 -13.60 -27.24
CA ASN A 418 -1.98 -12.74 -28.42
C ASN A 418 -0.63 -12.03 -28.37
N ARG A 419 0.00 -11.84 -29.52
CA ARG A 419 1.31 -11.19 -29.69
C ARG A 419 2.51 -11.93 -29.09
N LEU A 420 2.36 -13.03 -28.34
CA LEU A 420 3.50 -13.76 -27.77
C LEU A 420 4.56 -14.12 -28.83
N LYS A 421 4.13 -14.65 -29.98
CA LYS A 421 5.03 -15.04 -31.06
C LYS A 421 5.72 -13.83 -31.73
N GLU A 422 4.97 -12.77 -32.00
CA GLU A 422 5.47 -11.55 -32.64
C GLU A 422 6.50 -10.84 -31.74
N GLU A 423 6.15 -10.63 -30.50
CA GLU A 423 7.00 -9.99 -29.48
C GLU A 423 8.26 -10.82 -29.16
N HIS A 424 8.11 -12.15 -29.13
CA HIS A 424 9.24 -13.06 -28.97
C HIS A 424 10.23 -12.92 -30.15
N ASN A 425 9.73 -12.94 -31.40
CA ASN A 425 10.57 -12.78 -32.60
C ASN A 425 11.28 -11.42 -32.60
N PHE A 426 10.58 -10.34 -32.24
CA PHE A 426 11.18 -9.01 -32.11
C PHE A 426 12.32 -9.02 -31.06
N THR A 427 12.07 -9.61 -29.89
CA THR A 427 13.07 -9.71 -28.83
C THR A 427 14.27 -10.55 -29.24
N GLN A 428 14.07 -11.64 -30.00
CA GLN A 428 15.17 -12.43 -30.59
C GLN A 428 16.02 -11.62 -31.56
N GLN A 429 15.40 -10.79 -32.40
CA GLN A 429 16.12 -9.93 -33.33
C GLN A 429 17.00 -8.91 -32.59
N MET A 430 16.47 -8.31 -31.53
CA MET A 430 17.24 -7.37 -30.71
C MET A 430 18.39 -8.05 -29.97
N LEU A 431 18.18 -9.25 -29.47
CA LEU A 431 19.24 -10.05 -28.85
C LEU A 431 20.33 -10.42 -29.86
N ALA A 432 19.94 -10.84 -31.06
CA ALA A 432 20.89 -11.14 -32.15
C ALA A 432 21.74 -9.91 -32.53
N PHE A 433 21.12 -8.74 -32.63
CA PHE A 433 21.82 -7.47 -32.87
C PHE A 433 22.83 -7.17 -31.75
N ALA A 434 22.39 -7.25 -30.46
CA ALA A 434 23.29 -6.98 -29.33
C ALA A 434 24.47 -7.96 -29.30
N LYS A 435 24.21 -9.26 -29.49
CA LYS A 435 25.25 -10.30 -29.57
C LYS A 435 26.19 -10.10 -30.74
N GLY A 436 25.70 -9.76 -31.90
CA GLY A 436 26.53 -9.47 -33.07
C GLY A 436 27.57 -8.35 -32.81
N LYS A 437 27.10 -7.23 -32.25
CA LYS A 437 27.96 -6.11 -31.86
C LYS A 437 28.94 -6.47 -30.74
N TYR A 438 28.51 -7.26 -29.75
CA TYR A 438 29.36 -7.74 -28.66
C TYR A 438 30.42 -8.69 -29.16
N ASN A 439 30.06 -9.69 -29.95
CA ASN A 439 30.99 -10.70 -30.48
C ASN A 439 32.07 -10.09 -31.39
N HIS A 440 31.70 -9.11 -32.20
CA HIS A 440 32.65 -8.41 -33.04
C HIS A 440 33.81 -7.76 -32.23
N LEU A 441 33.49 -7.13 -31.10
CA LEU A 441 34.48 -6.54 -30.20
C LEU A 441 35.28 -7.63 -29.46
N LEU A 442 34.66 -8.76 -29.07
CA LEU A 442 35.37 -9.90 -28.49
C LEU A 442 36.34 -10.54 -29.48
N GLU A 443 35.95 -10.73 -30.73
CA GLU A 443 36.82 -11.29 -31.77
C GLU A 443 38.07 -10.41 -31.99
N LYS A 444 37.87 -9.08 -31.98
CA LYS A 444 38.98 -8.13 -32.06
C LYS A 444 39.94 -8.29 -30.87
N GLN A 445 39.38 -8.36 -29.65
CA GLN A 445 40.16 -8.58 -28.41
C GLN A 445 40.88 -9.91 -28.42
N GLU A 446 40.23 -11.01 -28.83
CA GLU A 446 40.85 -12.32 -28.90
C GLU A 446 41.96 -12.42 -29.94
N SER A 447 41.77 -11.75 -31.07
CA SER A 447 42.81 -11.65 -32.12
C SER A 447 44.06 -10.92 -31.60
N ALA A 448 43.86 -9.83 -30.88
CA ALA A 448 44.98 -9.10 -30.22
C ALA A 448 45.64 -9.95 -29.10
N ALA A 449 44.82 -10.69 -28.33
CA ALA A 449 45.37 -11.61 -27.33
C ALA A 449 46.21 -12.73 -27.96
N LYS A 450 45.77 -13.34 -29.05
CA LYS A 450 46.55 -14.34 -29.79
C LYS A 450 47.90 -13.77 -30.27
N LYS A 451 47.90 -12.54 -30.80
CA LYS A 451 49.13 -11.84 -31.22
C LYS A 451 50.05 -11.63 -30.02
N TRP A 452 49.56 -11.14 -28.89
CA TRP A 452 50.35 -10.94 -27.65
C TRP A 452 51.00 -12.24 -27.17
N PHE A 453 50.27 -13.37 -27.08
CA PHE A 453 50.81 -14.65 -26.68
C PHE A 453 51.93 -15.14 -27.62
N LYS A 454 51.76 -14.92 -28.94
CA LYS A 454 52.75 -15.23 -29.96
C LYS A 454 54.02 -14.37 -29.77
N GLU A 455 53.88 -13.09 -29.53
CA GLU A 455 54.99 -12.16 -29.29
C GLU A 455 55.77 -12.48 -28.01
N GLN A 456 55.05 -13.01 -26.98
CA GLN A 456 55.71 -13.48 -25.73
C GLN A 456 56.20 -14.92 -25.80
N GLY A 457 56.15 -15.58 -26.96
CA GLY A 457 56.57 -16.97 -27.11
C GLY A 457 55.73 -17.98 -26.30
N LYS A 458 54.53 -17.59 -25.87
CA LYS A 458 53.65 -18.38 -25.00
C LYS A 458 52.52 -19.05 -25.81
N LYS A 459 52.04 -20.21 -25.30
CA LYS A 459 50.88 -20.88 -25.89
C LYS A 459 49.63 -20.06 -25.60
N TYR A 460 48.82 -19.82 -26.65
CA TYR A 460 47.57 -19.10 -26.52
C TYR A 460 46.60 -19.80 -25.54
N LEU A 461 45.98 -19.00 -24.66
CA LEU A 461 44.89 -19.37 -23.78
C LEU A 461 43.72 -18.45 -24.02
N ASN A 462 42.51 -19.01 -24.09
CA ASN A 462 41.28 -18.23 -24.18
C ASN A 462 41.00 -17.44 -22.90
N GLU A 463 40.02 -16.50 -22.94
CA GLU A 463 39.73 -15.60 -21.84
C GLU A 463 39.47 -16.34 -20.50
N ASP A 464 38.69 -17.43 -20.52
CA ASP A 464 38.34 -18.18 -19.30
C ASP A 464 39.60 -18.81 -18.65
N LYS A 465 40.50 -19.34 -19.42
CA LYS A 465 41.73 -19.97 -18.92
C LYS A 465 42.77 -18.95 -18.45
N ARG A 466 42.89 -17.81 -19.14
CA ARG A 466 43.85 -16.76 -18.78
C ARG A 466 43.40 -15.89 -17.62
N ARG A 467 42.11 -15.87 -17.28
CA ARG A 467 41.57 -15.03 -16.20
C ARG A 467 42.23 -15.29 -14.83
N SER A 468 42.58 -16.53 -14.52
CA SER A 468 43.21 -16.96 -13.25
C SER A 468 44.72 -16.85 -13.23
N LEU A 469 45.35 -16.47 -14.37
CA LEU A 469 46.79 -16.30 -14.41
C LEU A 469 47.25 -15.02 -13.71
N PRO A 470 48.49 -14.97 -13.19
CA PRO A 470 49.16 -13.72 -12.77
C PRO A 470 49.12 -12.66 -13.87
N ASP A 471 49.16 -11.39 -13.50
CA ASP A 471 49.05 -10.30 -14.48
C ASP A 471 50.24 -10.25 -15.48
N GLU A 472 51.40 -10.69 -15.06
CA GLU A 472 52.60 -10.79 -15.90
C GLU A 472 52.52 -11.94 -16.93
N GLU A 473 51.65 -12.90 -16.75
CA GLU A 473 51.48 -14.08 -17.60
C GLU A 473 50.35 -13.98 -18.59
N LYS A 474 49.59 -12.91 -18.55
CA LYS A 474 48.42 -12.68 -19.42
C LYS A 474 48.47 -11.31 -20.10
N PRO A 475 47.85 -11.15 -21.28
CA PRO A 475 47.70 -9.83 -21.92
C PRO A 475 46.92 -8.88 -21.01
N PRO A 476 47.15 -7.54 -21.17
CA PRO A 476 46.32 -6.53 -20.49
C PRO A 476 44.85 -6.77 -20.69
N ARG A 477 44.08 -6.38 -19.68
CA ARG A 477 42.60 -6.44 -19.77
C ARG A 477 42.16 -5.59 -20.97
N HIS A 478 41.28 -6.13 -21.82
CA HIS A 478 40.79 -5.48 -23.04
C HIS A 478 41.89 -5.19 -24.10
N VAL A 479 42.90 -6.04 -24.16
CA VAL A 479 44.00 -5.93 -25.17
C VAL A 479 43.41 -5.75 -26.57
N GLY A 480 43.97 -4.78 -27.35
CA GLY A 480 43.61 -4.48 -28.72
C GLY A 480 42.33 -3.66 -28.88
N LEU A 481 41.63 -3.30 -27.76
CA LEU A 481 40.53 -2.37 -27.79
C LEU A 481 40.98 -0.97 -27.36
N THR A 482 40.44 0.06 -28.01
CA THR A 482 40.53 1.43 -27.53
C THR A 482 39.62 1.64 -26.28
N PRO A 483 39.81 2.71 -25.48
CA PRO A 483 38.91 3.04 -24.37
C PRO A 483 37.44 3.14 -24.83
N ALA A 484 37.19 3.78 -25.97
CA ALA A 484 35.84 3.87 -26.55
C ALA A 484 35.25 2.48 -26.89
N GLU A 485 36.05 1.57 -27.44
CA GLU A 485 35.64 0.19 -27.75
C GLU A 485 35.42 -0.63 -26.47
N THR A 486 36.21 -0.40 -25.43
CA THR A 486 36.02 -1.02 -24.11
C THR A 486 34.70 -0.57 -23.52
N GLY A 487 34.36 0.71 -23.59
CA GLY A 487 33.08 1.26 -23.18
C GLY A 487 31.91 0.62 -23.96
N ARG A 488 32.03 0.54 -25.29
CA ARG A 488 31.02 -0.11 -26.16
C ARG A 488 30.88 -1.59 -25.83
N LEU A 489 31.96 -2.32 -25.53
CA LEU A 489 31.91 -3.72 -25.12
C LEU A 489 31.07 -3.91 -23.87
N LYS A 490 31.24 -3.04 -22.86
CA LYS A 490 30.43 -3.05 -21.62
C LYS A 490 28.94 -2.82 -21.90
N VAL A 491 28.62 -1.81 -22.74
CA VAL A 491 27.23 -1.52 -23.13
C VAL A 491 26.60 -2.72 -23.84
N ARG A 492 27.27 -3.31 -24.84
CA ARG A 492 26.71 -4.44 -25.60
C ARG A 492 26.59 -5.72 -24.79
N LYS A 493 27.47 -5.94 -23.83
CA LYS A 493 27.32 -7.01 -22.83
C LYS A 493 26.08 -6.83 -21.98
N GLN A 494 25.79 -5.59 -21.56
CA GLN A 494 24.58 -5.27 -20.80
C GLN A 494 23.33 -5.45 -21.66
N ASP A 495 23.34 -5.00 -22.91
CA ASP A 495 22.23 -5.22 -23.85
C ASP A 495 21.94 -6.72 -24.02
N ASP A 496 22.95 -7.57 -24.18
CA ASP A 496 22.78 -9.03 -24.24
C ASP A 496 22.04 -9.59 -23.01
N TRP A 497 22.41 -9.12 -21.81
CA TRP A 497 21.74 -9.53 -20.59
C TRP A 497 20.28 -9.07 -20.52
N ILE A 498 20.00 -7.84 -20.92
CA ILE A 498 18.64 -7.27 -20.90
C ILE A 498 17.75 -8.02 -21.89
N TRP A 499 18.21 -8.21 -23.14
CA TRP A 499 17.41 -8.88 -24.16
C TRP A 499 17.25 -10.38 -23.89
N THR A 500 18.27 -11.03 -23.32
CA THR A 500 18.16 -12.43 -22.83
C THR A 500 17.10 -12.53 -21.75
N ARG A 501 17.05 -11.57 -20.82
CA ARG A 501 16.02 -11.54 -19.75
C ARG A 501 14.63 -11.32 -20.31
N ARG A 502 14.50 -10.43 -21.29
CA ARG A 502 13.23 -10.17 -21.97
C ARG A 502 12.65 -11.38 -22.68
N LEU A 503 13.47 -12.29 -23.22
CA LEU A 503 12.99 -13.54 -23.78
C LEU A 503 12.25 -14.43 -22.79
N GLU A 504 12.52 -14.30 -21.51
CA GLU A 504 11.84 -15.08 -20.47
C GLU A 504 10.35 -14.70 -20.28
N ARG A 505 9.92 -13.54 -20.79
CA ARG A 505 8.49 -13.13 -20.83
C ARG A 505 7.60 -14.13 -21.58
N TYR A 506 8.21 -14.84 -22.53
CA TYR A 506 7.50 -15.77 -23.42
C TYR A 506 7.60 -17.23 -22.97
N GLN A 507 8.28 -17.48 -21.85
CA GLN A 507 8.38 -18.80 -21.24
C GLN A 507 7.24 -19.01 -20.24
N PRO A 508 6.73 -20.24 -20.08
CA PRO A 508 5.65 -20.56 -19.16
C PRO A 508 6.14 -20.57 -17.70
N LEU A 509 6.47 -19.41 -17.17
CA LEU A 509 7.00 -19.22 -15.82
C LEU A 509 6.06 -18.38 -14.97
N ALA A 510 5.98 -18.67 -13.68
CA ALA A 510 5.39 -17.81 -12.66
C ALA A 510 6.46 -17.17 -11.79
N GLN A 511 6.31 -15.90 -11.49
CA GLN A 511 7.07 -15.21 -10.44
C GLN A 511 6.54 -15.67 -9.09
N SER A 512 7.15 -16.67 -8.47
CA SER A 512 6.63 -17.39 -7.31
C SER A 512 7.68 -17.48 -6.20
N VAL A 513 7.40 -18.33 -5.23
CA VAL A 513 8.30 -18.63 -4.11
C VAL A 513 8.37 -20.15 -3.89
N TYR A 514 9.28 -20.59 -3.05
CA TYR A 514 9.34 -21.96 -2.54
C TYR A 514 9.84 -21.98 -1.10
N ASN A 515 9.58 -23.05 -0.37
CA ASN A 515 10.12 -23.27 0.97
C ASN A 515 11.50 -23.97 0.89
N GLY A 516 12.53 -23.35 1.43
CA GLY A 516 13.89 -23.91 1.43
C GLY A 516 14.87 -23.11 2.29
N PRO A 517 16.08 -23.64 2.49
CA PRO A 517 17.15 -22.90 3.15
C PRO A 517 17.58 -21.70 2.30
N VAL A 518 18.21 -20.71 2.92
CA VAL A 518 18.72 -19.53 2.22
C VAL A 518 19.77 -19.96 1.20
N PRO A 519 19.64 -19.60 -0.09
CA PRO A 519 20.62 -19.96 -1.12
C PRO A 519 22.04 -19.45 -0.80
N LYS A 520 23.08 -20.13 -1.30
CA LYS A 520 24.47 -19.71 -1.11
C LYS A 520 24.71 -18.28 -1.63
N SER A 521 24.12 -17.94 -2.79
CA SER A 521 24.14 -16.60 -3.37
C SER A 521 22.71 -16.12 -3.63
N LEU A 522 22.43 -14.84 -3.39
CA LEU A 522 21.19 -14.20 -3.79
C LEU A 522 21.36 -13.61 -5.20
N ASN A 523 20.38 -13.77 -6.04
CA ASN A 523 20.38 -13.28 -7.41
C ASN A 523 19.26 -12.26 -7.61
N SER A 524 19.52 -11.21 -8.36
CA SER A 524 18.54 -10.18 -8.71
C SER A 524 17.86 -10.44 -10.05
N ARG A 525 18.54 -11.11 -10.98
CA ARG A 525 18.10 -11.22 -12.38
C ARG A 525 17.39 -12.51 -12.73
N LYS A 526 17.94 -13.64 -12.30
CA LYS A 526 17.45 -14.97 -12.67
C LYS A 526 17.36 -15.84 -11.43
N MET A 527 16.15 -16.02 -10.93
CA MET A 527 15.89 -16.71 -9.68
C MET A 527 15.18 -18.03 -9.95
N ARG A 528 15.90 -19.03 -10.48
CA ARG A 528 15.32 -20.36 -10.70
C ARG A 528 15.30 -21.15 -9.40
N MET A 529 14.21 -21.89 -9.19
CA MET A 529 14.16 -22.88 -8.13
C MET A 529 15.26 -23.92 -8.36
N PRO A 530 16.03 -24.34 -7.33
CA PRO A 530 17.02 -25.38 -7.48
C PRO A 530 16.34 -26.72 -7.83
N ALA A 531 16.97 -27.52 -8.70
CA ALA A 531 16.45 -28.84 -9.11
C ALA A 531 16.22 -29.77 -7.90
N LYS A 532 17.05 -29.65 -6.87
CA LYS A 532 16.90 -30.34 -5.59
C LYS A 532 17.02 -29.32 -4.45
N ILE A 533 15.96 -29.16 -3.68
CA ILE A 533 15.99 -28.32 -2.49
C ILE A 533 16.84 -29.02 -1.42
N PRO A 534 17.89 -28.36 -0.90
CA PRO A 534 18.72 -28.96 0.15
C PRO A 534 17.89 -29.30 1.40
N ASN A 535 18.12 -30.50 1.96
CA ASN A 535 17.47 -30.92 3.18
C ASN A 535 18.15 -30.30 4.42
N ALA A 536 18.18 -28.98 4.51
CA ALA A 536 18.70 -28.24 5.65
C ALA A 536 17.56 -27.63 6.48
N PRO A 537 17.75 -27.39 7.78
CA PRO A 537 16.76 -26.70 8.61
C PRO A 537 16.60 -25.25 8.16
N PHE A 538 15.44 -24.69 8.40
CA PHE A 538 15.23 -23.26 8.17
C PHE A 538 16.00 -22.44 9.22
N PRO A 539 16.37 -21.18 8.88
CA PRO A 539 17.01 -20.30 9.86
C PRO A 539 16.16 -20.14 11.10
N LYS A 540 16.75 -20.34 12.28
CA LYS A 540 16.08 -20.03 13.55
C LYS A 540 15.93 -18.53 13.68
N THR A 541 14.71 -18.08 13.87
CA THR A 541 14.42 -16.66 14.06
C THR A 541 14.64 -16.27 15.51
N LYS A 542 15.21 -15.11 15.75
CA LYS A 542 15.40 -14.51 17.06
C LYS A 542 14.81 -13.10 17.08
N ILE A 543 14.40 -12.64 18.22
CA ILE A 543 14.11 -11.21 18.42
C ILE A 543 15.41 -10.45 18.21
N LEU A 544 15.37 -9.37 17.45
CA LEU A 544 16.51 -8.47 17.23
C LEU A 544 16.26 -7.18 18.02
N ILE A 545 17.11 -6.91 18.99
CA ILE A 545 17.01 -5.67 19.77
C ILE A 545 17.27 -4.47 18.86
N GLY A 546 16.40 -3.49 18.89
CA GLY A 546 16.45 -2.36 17.96
C GLY A 546 16.31 -2.74 16.49
N GLY A 547 15.92 -3.97 16.14
CA GLY A 547 15.84 -4.47 14.78
C GLY A 547 17.19 -4.80 14.13
N ALA A 548 18.30 -4.75 14.89
CA ALA A 548 19.67 -4.92 14.41
C ALA A 548 20.07 -6.39 14.32
N LEU A 549 20.65 -6.81 13.19
CA LEU A 549 21.09 -8.20 12.97
C LEU A 549 22.19 -8.63 13.97
N GLU A 550 22.97 -7.67 14.43
CA GLU A 550 24.09 -7.85 15.36
C GLU A 550 23.64 -8.01 16.83
N ALA A 551 22.36 -7.73 17.13
CA ALA A 551 21.81 -7.79 18.50
C ALA A 551 20.70 -8.85 18.63
N PRO A 552 20.98 -10.16 18.39
CA PRO A 552 20.00 -11.21 18.53
C PRO A 552 19.74 -11.54 20.01
N ALA A 553 18.45 -11.64 20.38
CA ALA A 553 17.98 -12.02 21.72
C ALA A 553 17.31 -13.41 21.71
N ALA A 554 16.17 -13.57 22.41
CA ALA A 554 15.47 -14.82 22.55
C ALA A 554 14.99 -15.41 21.20
N PRO A 555 15.01 -16.75 21.04
CA PRO A 555 14.45 -17.41 19.88
C PRO A 555 12.93 -17.28 19.87
N VAL A 556 12.36 -17.21 18.66
CA VAL A 556 10.91 -17.22 18.43
C VAL A 556 10.54 -18.24 17.35
N TYR A 557 9.34 -18.78 17.49
CA TYR A 557 8.75 -19.75 16.57
C TYR A 557 7.67 -19.06 15.71
N PRO A 558 7.30 -19.64 14.54
CA PRO A 558 6.22 -19.11 13.72
C PRO A 558 4.93 -18.89 14.52
N GLY A 559 4.23 -17.82 14.29
CA GLY A 559 2.99 -17.52 14.98
C GLY A 559 2.29 -16.28 14.43
N VAL A 560 1.21 -15.90 15.07
CA VAL A 560 0.28 -14.85 14.65
C VAL A 560 0.21 -13.70 15.66
N LEU A 561 -0.53 -12.65 15.35
CA LEU A 561 -0.74 -11.50 16.24
C LEU A 561 -1.65 -11.91 17.41
N SER A 562 -1.07 -11.94 18.59
CA SER A 562 -1.77 -12.35 19.82
C SER A 562 -2.85 -11.35 20.27
N ALA A 563 -2.71 -10.09 19.93
CA ALA A 563 -3.66 -9.02 20.30
C ALA A 563 -5.10 -9.24 19.83
N LEU A 564 -5.31 -10.05 18.77
CA LEU A 564 -6.65 -10.37 18.28
C LEU A 564 -7.39 -11.38 19.16
N GLY A 565 -6.70 -12.06 20.08
CA GLY A 565 -7.31 -13.08 20.91
C GLY A 565 -7.82 -14.29 20.12
N LEU A 566 -7.37 -14.48 18.87
CA LEU A 566 -7.75 -15.58 17.99
C LEU A 566 -6.64 -16.64 17.98
N PRO A 567 -6.78 -17.74 18.76
CA PRO A 567 -5.78 -18.79 18.84
C PRO A 567 -5.70 -19.60 17.54
N THR A 568 -4.54 -20.19 17.29
CA THR A 568 -4.28 -21.12 16.17
C THR A 568 -4.33 -22.58 16.60
N SER A 569 -4.26 -22.84 17.89
CA SER A 569 -4.26 -24.17 18.48
C SER A 569 -4.75 -24.16 19.94
N ASP A 570 -5.08 -25.33 20.48
CA ASP A 570 -5.46 -25.54 21.88
C ASP A 570 -4.27 -25.61 22.83
N ASN A 571 -3.05 -25.34 22.35
CA ASN A 571 -1.86 -25.35 23.19
C ASN A 571 -1.91 -24.20 24.21
N LYS A 572 -2.18 -24.54 25.48
CA LYS A 572 -2.29 -23.57 26.57
C LYS A 572 -1.01 -22.75 26.81
N ASN A 573 0.17 -23.31 26.49
CA ASN A 573 1.45 -22.63 26.68
C ASN A 573 1.72 -21.59 25.58
N ASP A 574 1.27 -21.83 24.38
CA ASP A 574 1.38 -20.91 23.25
C ASP A 574 0.23 -21.09 22.26
N PRO A 575 -0.93 -20.49 22.54
CA PRO A 575 -2.12 -20.64 21.68
C PRO A 575 -2.00 -19.94 20.32
N TYR A 576 -0.99 -19.11 20.12
CA TYR A 576 -0.77 -18.32 18.90
C TYR A 576 0.36 -18.89 18.03
N ALA A 577 0.91 -20.07 18.35
CA ALA A 577 1.95 -20.72 17.57
C ALA A 577 1.39 -21.33 16.29
N LEU A 578 2.16 -21.25 15.22
CA LEU A 578 1.92 -21.95 13.95
C LEU A 578 2.87 -23.15 13.83
N PRO A 579 2.60 -24.11 12.92
CA PRO A 579 3.51 -25.22 12.67
C PRO A 579 4.94 -24.73 12.38
N ASP A 580 5.93 -25.36 13.03
CA ASP A 580 7.37 -25.03 12.82
C ASP A 580 8.07 -25.95 11.80
N GLY A 581 7.31 -26.72 11.04
CA GLY A 581 7.80 -27.59 9.97
C GLY A 581 8.32 -26.83 8.75
N LYS A 582 8.85 -27.57 7.77
CA LYS A 582 9.30 -27.01 6.48
C LYS A 582 8.17 -26.60 5.56
N ALA A 583 6.96 -27.09 5.80
CA ALA A 583 5.76 -26.74 5.06
C ALA A 583 4.63 -26.37 6.02
N GLY A 584 3.66 -25.60 5.54
CA GLY A 584 2.45 -25.25 6.29
C GLY A 584 2.55 -24.02 7.17
N ARG A 585 3.71 -23.36 7.29
CA ARG A 585 3.86 -22.12 8.04
C ARG A 585 3.02 -21.00 7.43
N ARG A 586 3.17 -20.77 6.11
CA ARG A 586 2.42 -19.73 5.39
C ARG A 586 0.96 -20.11 5.22
N LEU A 587 0.67 -21.36 4.99
CA LEU A 587 -0.72 -21.85 4.91
C LEU A 587 -1.45 -21.65 6.24
N GLY A 588 -0.82 -21.97 7.37
CA GLY A 588 -1.40 -21.73 8.69
C GLY A 588 -1.66 -20.24 8.97
N LEU A 589 -0.71 -19.36 8.59
CA LEU A 589 -0.90 -17.92 8.68
C LEU A 589 -2.05 -17.45 7.76
N ALA A 590 -2.09 -17.90 6.52
CA ALA A 590 -3.11 -17.54 5.55
C ALA A 590 -4.52 -17.94 6.01
N GLN A 591 -4.67 -19.15 6.55
CA GLN A 591 -5.92 -19.66 7.14
C GLN A 591 -6.33 -18.83 8.37
N TRP A 592 -5.36 -18.40 9.21
CA TRP A 592 -5.65 -17.54 10.34
C TRP A 592 -6.09 -16.13 9.89
N ILE A 593 -5.47 -15.55 8.87
CA ILE A 593 -5.89 -14.27 8.29
C ILE A 593 -7.29 -14.40 7.69
N ALA A 594 -7.57 -15.46 6.94
CA ALA A 594 -8.85 -15.74 6.29
C ALA A 594 -9.93 -16.28 7.26
N HIS A 595 -9.62 -16.42 8.53
CA HIS A 595 -10.56 -16.98 9.50
C HIS A 595 -11.77 -16.04 9.71
N PRO A 596 -13.03 -16.55 9.70
CA PRO A 596 -14.24 -15.75 9.81
C PRO A 596 -14.29 -14.84 11.08
N LYS A 597 -13.62 -15.25 12.14
CA LYS A 597 -13.51 -14.48 13.40
C LYS A 597 -12.34 -13.49 13.40
N ASN A 598 -11.57 -13.36 12.29
CA ASN A 598 -10.52 -12.36 12.21
C ASN A 598 -11.11 -10.99 11.89
N GLN A 599 -11.36 -10.22 12.93
CA GLN A 599 -12.01 -8.92 12.85
C GLN A 599 -11.23 -7.88 12.03
N LEU A 600 -9.90 -7.96 11.99
CA LEU A 600 -9.09 -7.02 11.19
C LEU A 600 -9.27 -7.28 9.70
N THR A 601 -9.25 -8.54 9.26
CA THR A 601 -9.39 -8.90 7.84
C THR A 601 -10.72 -8.44 7.26
N ALA A 602 -11.83 -8.73 7.96
CA ALA A 602 -13.16 -8.35 7.50
C ALA A 602 -13.33 -6.82 7.46
N ARG A 603 -12.95 -6.10 8.54
CA ARG A 603 -12.99 -4.64 8.58
C ARG A 603 -12.11 -4.00 7.50
N SER A 604 -10.90 -4.53 7.30
CA SER A 604 -9.93 -4.00 6.32
C SER A 604 -10.50 -3.99 4.91
N ILE A 605 -10.99 -5.13 4.45
CA ILE A 605 -11.45 -5.24 3.06
C ILE A 605 -12.75 -4.46 2.80
N VAL A 606 -13.69 -4.52 3.73
CA VAL A 606 -14.95 -3.77 3.61
C VAL A 606 -14.71 -2.27 3.62
N ASN A 607 -13.81 -1.78 4.48
CA ASN A 607 -13.42 -0.38 4.53
C ASN A 607 -12.80 0.10 3.20
N ARG A 608 -11.99 -0.74 2.54
CA ARG A 608 -11.40 -0.44 1.21
C ARG A 608 -12.46 -0.43 0.10
N VAL A 609 -13.42 -1.36 0.12
CA VAL A 609 -14.51 -1.38 -0.86
C VAL A 609 -15.41 -0.15 -0.69
N TRP A 610 -15.72 0.22 0.56
CA TRP A 610 -16.46 1.46 0.86
C TRP A 610 -15.71 2.69 0.30
N GLN A 611 -14.42 2.82 0.58
CA GLN A 611 -13.59 3.92 0.09
C GLN A 611 -13.63 4.06 -1.45
N ARG A 612 -13.64 2.94 -2.17
CA ARG A 612 -13.71 2.95 -3.66
C ARG A 612 -15.00 3.62 -4.16
N HIS A 613 -16.10 3.42 -3.45
CA HIS A 613 -17.40 4.02 -3.81
C HIS A 613 -17.55 5.45 -3.33
N PHE A 614 -17.11 5.76 -2.11
CA PHE A 614 -17.36 7.07 -1.49
C PHE A 614 -16.16 8.04 -1.55
N GLY A 615 -15.02 7.61 -2.07
CA GLY A 615 -13.79 8.40 -2.09
C GLY A 615 -13.07 8.45 -0.73
N LYS A 616 -13.81 8.26 0.37
CA LYS A 616 -13.29 8.24 1.74
C LYS A 616 -13.64 6.92 2.45
N PRO A 617 -12.72 6.37 3.27
CA PRO A 617 -13.01 5.16 4.06
C PRO A 617 -13.87 5.48 5.28
N LEU A 618 -14.60 4.49 5.81
CA LEU A 618 -15.30 4.61 7.09
C LEU A 618 -14.32 4.76 8.25
N ALA A 619 -13.25 3.97 8.25
CA ALA A 619 -12.12 4.12 9.16
C ALA A 619 -10.93 4.69 8.39
N GLY A 620 -10.45 5.86 8.77
CA GLY A 620 -9.29 6.49 8.13
C GLY A 620 -8.03 5.63 8.25
N ASN A 621 -7.05 5.86 7.41
CA ASN A 621 -5.80 5.10 7.33
C ASN A 621 -6.04 3.60 7.02
N PRO A 622 -6.52 3.22 5.83
CA PRO A 622 -6.82 1.82 5.46
C PRO A 622 -5.67 0.83 5.61
N ASN A 623 -4.42 1.29 5.66
CA ASN A 623 -3.26 0.45 5.95
C ASN A 623 -2.91 0.35 7.45
N ASN A 624 -3.58 1.14 8.32
CA ASN A 624 -3.23 1.19 9.73
C ASN A 624 -4.42 1.59 10.63
N PHE A 625 -5.06 0.61 11.25
CA PHE A 625 -6.15 0.78 12.22
C PHE A 625 -5.67 0.98 13.67
N GLY A 626 -4.41 1.35 13.86
CA GLY A 626 -3.84 1.58 15.18
C GLY A 626 -4.44 2.75 15.94
N ALA A 627 -4.10 2.85 17.24
CA ALA A 627 -4.63 3.83 18.18
C ALA A 627 -4.50 5.29 17.75
N LYS A 628 -3.46 5.61 16.98
CA LYS A 628 -3.20 6.96 16.45
C LYS A 628 -3.84 7.24 15.09
N GLY A 629 -4.41 6.22 14.43
CA GLY A 629 -5.18 6.38 13.21
C GLY A 629 -6.53 7.08 13.46
N LYS A 630 -7.13 7.59 12.39
CA LYS A 630 -8.48 8.15 12.45
C LYS A 630 -9.47 7.06 12.84
N LYS A 631 -10.32 7.34 13.82
CA LYS A 631 -11.36 6.41 14.28
C LYS A 631 -12.46 6.28 13.21
N PRO A 632 -13.19 5.15 13.19
CA PRO A 632 -14.29 5.00 12.24
C PRO A 632 -15.42 6.01 12.52
N THR A 633 -15.91 6.65 11.46
CA THR A 633 -17.04 7.61 11.53
C THR A 633 -18.33 6.89 11.88
N HIS A 634 -18.52 5.69 11.33
CA HIS A 634 -19.70 4.84 11.54
C HIS A 634 -19.27 3.43 11.98
N PRO A 635 -18.83 3.25 13.24
CA PRO A 635 -18.25 1.96 13.69
C PRO A 635 -19.26 0.81 13.62
N LYS A 636 -20.55 1.06 13.91
CA LYS A 636 -21.59 0.03 13.84
C LYS A 636 -21.87 -0.42 12.40
N LEU A 637 -21.87 0.51 11.45
CA LEU A 637 -22.00 0.19 10.03
C LEU A 637 -20.81 -0.61 9.53
N LEU A 638 -19.60 -0.22 9.91
CA LEU A 638 -18.38 -0.95 9.53
C LEU A 638 -18.41 -2.40 10.05
N ASP A 639 -18.77 -2.62 11.31
CA ASP A 639 -18.86 -3.94 11.92
C ASP A 639 -19.97 -4.78 11.30
N TRP A 640 -21.14 -4.17 11.02
CA TRP A 640 -22.25 -4.83 10.36
C TRP A 640 -21.88 -5.28 8.94
N LEU A 641 -21.29 -4.37 8.13
CA LEU A 641 -20.85 -4.70 6.78
C LEU A 641 -19.76 -5.80 6.78
N ALA A 642 -18.83 -5.75 7.74
CA ALA A 642 -17.79 -6.77 7.89
C ALA A 642 -18.40 -8.14 8.22
N THR A 643 -19.40 -8.20 9.11
CA THR A 643 -20.12 -9.42 9.46
C THR A 643 -20.93 -9.94 8.28
N ASP A 644 -21.71 -9.07 7.63
CA ASP A 644 -22.53 -9.43 6.46
C ASP A 644 -21.66 -9.98 5.32
N PHE A 645 -20.50 -9.39 5.06
CA PHE A 645 -19.57 -9.85 4.03
C PHE A 645 -19.04 -11.26 4.31
N VAL A 646 -18.67 -11.55 5.57
CA VAL A 646 -18.20 -12.86 6.01
C VAL A 646 -19.30 -13.91 5.91
N GLU A 647 -20.47 -13.64 6.48
CA GLU A 647 -21.60 -14.56 6.55
C GLU A 647 -22.18 -14.91 5.17
N ASN A 648 -22.03 -14.02 4.21
CA ASN A 648 -22.48 -14.24 2.83
C ASN A 648 -21.34 -14.70 1.89
N GLY A 649 -20.33 -15.40 2.42
CA GLY A 649 -19.33 -16.14 1.67
C GLY A 649 -18.23 -15.27 1.03
N TRP A 650 -17.92 -14.13 1.62
CA TRP A 650 -16.81 -13.28 1.22
C TRP A 650 -16.89 -12.76 -0.23
N LYS A 651 -18.11 -12.50 -0.76
CA LYS A 651 -18.41 -12.18 -2.15
C LYS A 651 -18.40 -10.67 -2.43
N PHE A 652 -17.47 -10.22 -3.28
CA PHE A 652 -17.31 -8.80 -3.63
C PHE A 652 -18.49 -8.25 -4.41
N LYS A 653 -18.99 -8.98 -5.42
CA LYS A 653 -20.10 -8.50 -6.26
C LYS A 653 -21.35 -8.24 -5.44
N ARG A 654 -21.62 -9.09 -4.46
CA ARG A 654 -22.71 -8.89 -3.52
C ARG A 654 -22.51 -7.63 -2.68
N LEU A 655 -21.31 -7.39 -2.15
CA LEU A 655 -20.99 -6.20 -1.36
C LEU A 655 -21.14 -4.92 -2.19
N HIS A 656 -20.65 -4.89 -3.43
CA HIS A 656 -20.83 -3.78 -4.34
C HIS A 656 -22.32 -3.51 -4.60
N LYS A 657 -23.10 -4.55 -4.91
CA LYS A 657 -24.55 -4.44 -5.12
C LYS A 657 -25.23 -3.85 -3.88
N LEU A 658 -24.91 -4.36 -2.69
CA LEU A 658 -25.45 -3.86 -1.42
C LEU A 658 -25.17 -2.37 -1.23
N ILE A 659 -23.92 -1.92 -1.45
CA ILE A 659 -23.56 -0.51 -1.31
C ILE A 659 -24.29 0.35 -2.34
N MET A 660 -24.29 -0.05 -3.61
CA MET A 660 -24.79 0.77 -4.71
C MET A 660 -26.33 0.84 -4.78
N THR A 661 -27.04 -0.11 -4.18
CA THR A 661 -28.51 -0.07 -4.09
C THR A 661 -29.02 0.80 -2.95
N SER A 662 -28.14 1.28 -2.04
CA SER A 662 -28.52 2.21 -0.98
C SER A 662 -28.87 3.59 -1.53
N GLU A 663 -29.74 4.31 -0.83
CA GLU A 663 -30.00 5.72 -1.11
C GLU A 663 -28.79 6.58 -0.82
N THR A 664 -28.01 6.24 0.21
CA THR A 664 -26.74 6.89 0.54
C THR A 664 -25.79 6.94 -0.66
N TYR A 665 -25.66 5.87 -1.46
CA TYR A 665 -24.87 5.87 -2.67
C TYR A 665 -25.45 6.76 -3.78
N ARG A 666 -26.78 6.84 -3.88
CA ARG A 666 -27.49 7.58 -4.92
C ARG A 666 -27.68 9.08 -4.63
N MET A 667 -27.26 9.56 -3.45
CA MET A 667 -27.35 10.98 -3.09
C MET A 667 -26.65 11.90 -4.09
N SER A 668 -27.21 13.11 -4.19
CA SER A 668 -26.63 14.23 -4.93
C SER A 668 -25.38 14.79 -4.24
N THR A 669 -24.53 15.46 -5.03
CA THR A 669 -23.43 16.29 -4.52
C THR A 669 -23.92 17.65 -4.02
N GLN A 670 -25.20 18.00 -4.24
CA GLN A 670 -25.85 19.22 -3.77
C GLN A 670 -26.74 18.90 -2.59
N HIS A 671 -26.59 19.66 -1.51
CA HIS A 671 -27.42 19.51 -0.31
C HIS A 671 -28.15 20.82 -0.02
N PRO A 672 -29.46 20.82 0.35
CA PRO A 672 -30.20 22.05 0.64
C PRO A 672 -29.55 22.91 1.74
N GLU A 673 -28.96 22.28 2.75
CA GLU A 673 -28.30 22.94 3.86
C GLU A 673 -26.75 22.93 3.73
N MET A 674 -26.21 23.04 2.51
CA MET A 674 -24.76 22.93 2.26
C MET A 674 -23.92 23.90 3.12
N ASN A 675 -24.36 25.16 3.25
CA ASN A 675 -23.68 26.15 4.06
C ASN A 675 -23.61 25.76 5.55
N ARG A 676 -24.66 25.13 6.08
CA ARG A 676 -24.71 24.64 7.46
C ARG A 676 -23.75 23.45 7.63
N LEU A 677 -23.76 22.53 6.68
CA LEU A 677 -22.86 21.36 6.67
C LEU A 677 -21.38 21.78 6.58
N GLN A 678 -21.04 22.75 5.73
CA GLN A 678 -19.67 23.25 5.63
C GLN A 678 -19.14 23.84 6.95
N ASN A 679 -20.01 24.38 7.80
CA ASN A 679 -19.64 24.92 9.11
C ASN A 679 -19.61 23.84 10.22
N THR A 680 -20.46 22.81 10.15
CA THR A 680 -20.62 21.82 11.23
C THR A 680 -19.88 20.50 10.96
N ASP A 681 -19.83 20.07 9.70
CA ASP A 681 -19.16 18.84 9.24
C ASP A 681 -18.44 19.05 7.90
N PRO A 682 -17.42 19.91 7.85
CA PRO A 682 -16.69 20.23 6.61
C PRO A 682 -16.04 19.01 5.95
N ALA A 683 -15.79 17.95 6.70
CA ALA A 683 -15.21 16.70 6.21
C ALA A 683 -16.26 15.68 5.76
N ASN A 684 -17.55 16.03 5.84
CA ASN A 684 -18.70 15.16 5.52
C ASN A 684 -18.60 13.78 6.20
N HIS A 685 -18.23 13.78 7.50
CA HIS A 685 -18.17 12.55 8.29
C HIS A 685 -19.56 11.93 8.52
N LEU A 686 -20.59 12.75 8.47
CA LEU A 686 -22.00 12.33 8.58
C LEU A 686 -22.51 11.63 7.32
N LEU A 687 -21.82 11.76 6.19
CA LEU A 687 -22.26 11.27 4.88
C LEU A 687 -23.63 11.85 4.48
N ALA A 688 -23.81 13.16 4.70
CA ALA A 688 -25.07 13.86 4.40
C ALA A 688 -25.30 14.06 2.89
N TYR A 689 -24.24 14.08 2.11
CA TYR A 689 -24.27 14.25 0.65
C TYR A 689 -23.13 13.45 0.00
N ARG A 690 -23.18 13.31 -1.32
CA ARG A 690 -22.10 12.70 -2.11
C ARG A 690 -21.00 13.72 -2.38
N GLU A 691 -19.74 13.37 -2.10
CA GLU A 691 -18.63 14.21 -2.54
C GLU A 691 -18.28 13.93 -4.01
N PRO A 692 -17.99 14.97 -4.81
CA PRO A 692 -17.47 14.77 -6.17
C PRO A 692 -16.07 14.15 -6.11
N ARG A 693 -15.80 13.21 -7.01
CA ARG A 693 -14.51 12.52 -7.10
C ARG A 693 -13.84 12.84 -8.44
N ARG A 694 -12.59 13.30 -8.43
CA ARG A 694 -11.80 13.41 -9.65
C ARG A 694 -11.51 12.01 -10.21
N LEU A 695 -11.53 11.87 -11.53
CA LEU A 695 -11.07 10.65 -12.20
C LEU A 695 -9.59 10.41 -11.89
N SER A 696 -9.20 9.15 -11.67
CA SER A 696 -7.79 8.76 -11.54
C SER A 696 -7.06 8.92 -12.87
N ALA A 697 -5.73 8.93 -12.85
CA ALA A 697 -4.90 9.05 -14.03
C ALA A 697 -5.29 8.04 -15.13
N GLU A 698 -5.54 6.79 -14.73
CA GLU A 698 -5.96 5.72 -15.63
C GLU A 698 -7.37 5.93 -16.17
N GLU A 699 -8.31 6.36 -15.31
CA GLU A 699 -9.68 6.69 -15.74
C GLU A 699 -9.69 7.85 -16.73
N LEU A 700 -8.85 8.88 -16.54
CA LEU A 700 -8.72 10.00 -17.47
C LEU A 700 -8.27 9.52 -18.86
N ARG A 701 -7.15 8.78 -18.92
CA ARG A 701 -6.63 8.27 -20.19
C ARG A 701 -7.61 7.30 -20.85
N ASP A 702 -8.17 6.35 -20.11
CA ASP A 702 -9.10 5.37 -20.65
C ASP A 702 -10.41 6.01 -21.13
N SER A 703 -10.92 7.03 -20.41
CA SER A 703 -12.12 7.79 -20.81
C SER A 703 -11.92 8.56 -22.12
N MET A 704 -10.75 9.16 -22.32
CA MET A 704 -10.41 9.80 -23.60
C MET A 704 -10.41 8.79 -24.75
N LEU A 705 -9.80 7.61 -24.53
CA LEU A 705 -9.79 6.53 -25.52
C LEU A 705 -11.19 5.99 -25.84
N VAL A 706 -12.11 5.97 -24.88
CA VAL A 706 -13.53 5.64 -25.13
C VAL A 706 -14.19 6.72 -25.99
N SER A 707 -13.98 7.99 -25.64
CA SER A 707 -14.57 9.12 -26.38
C SER A 707 -14.09 9.17 -27.83
N THR A 708 -12.80 8.89 -28.09
CA THR A 708 -12.23 8.82 -29.44
C THR A 708 -12.62 7.55 -30.21
N GLY A 709 -13.12 6.52 -29.53
CA GLY A 709 -13.41 5.19 -30.11
C GLY A 709 -12.16 4.34 -30.35
N GLU A 710 -11.01 4.70 -29.78
CA GLU A 710 -9.74 4.03 -29.98
C GLU A 710 -9.39 3.02 -28.88
N LEU A 711 -10.20 2.93 -27.81
CA LEU A 711 -9.94 1.99 -26.73
C LEU A 711 -9.96 0.55 -27.24
N ASN A 712 -8.83 -0.14 -27.17
CA ASN A 712 -8.79 -1.57 -27.32
C ASN A 712 -9.20 -2.26 -26.01
N ARG A 713 -10.34 -2.94 -26.05
CA ARG A 713 -10.96 -3.62 -24.89
C ARG A 713 -10.44 -5.05 -24.65
N GLU A 714 -9.36 -5.44 -25.31
CA GLU A 714 -8.74 -6.76 -25.12
C GLU A 714 -8.27 -6.95 -23.67
N ILE A 715 -8.65 -8.06 -23.05
CA ILE A 715 -8.38 -8.35 -21.65
C ILE A 715 -7.14 -9.26 -21.51
N GLY A 716 -6.28 -8.96 -20.52
CA GLY A 716 -5.15 -9.80 -20.15
C GLY A 716 -4.00 -9.82 -21.16
N GLY A 717 -3.00 -10.66 -20.92
CA GLY A 717 -1.86 -10.86 -21.79
C GLY A 717 -0.70 -9.89 -21.60
N LEU A 718 0.24 -9.90 -22.54
CA LEU A 718 1.46 -9.10 -22.45
C LEU A 718 1.19 -7.61 -22.19
N PRO A 719 1.99 -6.95 -21.38
CA PRO A 719 1.88 -5.50 -21.20
C PRO A 719 2.17 -4.75 -22.51
N VAL A 720 1.69 -3.53 -22.60
CA VAL A 720 1.87 -2.63 -23.74
C VAL A 720 2.64 -1.39 -23.33
N MET A 721 3.29 -0.75 -24.30
CA MET A 721 4.04 0.47 -24.11
C MET A 721 3.25 1.63 -24.73
N PRO A 722 2.52 2.46 -23.96
CA PRO A 722 1.91 3.67 -24.47
C PRO A 722 2.92 4.65 -25.07
N GLU A 723 2.51 5.55 -25.95
CA GLU A 723 3.36 6.66 -26.36
C GLU A 723 3.49 7.66 -25.20
N ILE A 724 4.71 8.06 -24.88
CA ILE A 724 5.03 9.11 -23.90
C ILE A 724 5.87 10.18 -24.59
N ASN A 725 6.06 11.31 -23.94
CA ASN A 725 6.90 12.40 -24.48
C ASN A 725 8.29 11.87 -24.85
N MET A 726 8.74 12.22 -26.06
CA MET A 726 9.99 11.70 -26.63
C MET A 726 11.20 12.08 -25.77
N GLU A 727 11.20 13.27 -25.17
CA GLU A 727 12.27 13.75 -24.32
C GLU A 727 12.46 12.82 -23.11
N VAL A 728 11.37 12.29 -22.53
CA VAL A 728 11.40 11.34 -21.41
C VAL A 728 11.74 9.94 -21.90
N ALA A 729 11.14 9.51 -23.03
CA ALA A 729 11.39 8.19 -23.62
C ALA A 729 12.85 7.96 -23.96
N LEU A 730 13.55 9.00 -24.43
CA LEU A 730 14.94 8.94 -24.85
C LEU A 730 15.94 9.28 -23.76
N GLN A 731 15.50 9.68 -22.56
CA GLN A 731 16.42 9.93 -21.44
C GLN A 731 17.21 8.67 -21.06
N PRO A 732 18.53 8.79 -20.83
CA PRO A 732 19.33 7.67 -20.39
C PRO A 732 18.91 7.24 -18.98
N ARG A 733 18.59 5.97 -18.80
CA ARG A 733 18.29 5.37 -17.51
C ARG A 733 19.41 4.39 -17.14
N MET A 734 20.03 4.60 -15.98
CA MET A 734 21.09 3.72 -15.50
C MET A 734 20.54 2.38 -15.05
N ILE A 735 21.16 1.30 -15.49
CA ILE A 735 20.95 -0.06 -14.96
C ILE A 735 22.34 -0.66 -14.73
N GLN A 736 22.66 -0.98 -13.49
CA GLN A 736 23.89 -1.68 -13.08
C GLN A 736 25.16 -1.14 -13.81
N PHE A 737 25.47 0.14 -13.61
CA PHE A 737 26.61 0.84 -14.22
C PHE A 737 26.56 0.95 -15.76
N SER A 738 25.39 0.77 -16.36
CA SER A 738 25.16 0.93 -17.80
C SER A 738 23.84 1.62 -18.09
N ILE A 739 23.58 1.94 -19.36
CA ILE A 739 22.32 2.55 -19.80
C ILE A 739 21.35 1.46 -20.25
N ALA A 740 20.11 1.53 -19.72
CA ALA A 740 19.00 0.71 -20.22
C ALA A 740 18.65 1.12 -21.66
N PRO A 741 18.18 0.18 -22.49
CA PRO A 741 17.58 0.53 -23.77
C PRO A 741 16.47 1.57 -23.60
N ALA A 742 16.41 2.54 -24.51
CA ALA A 742 15.39 3.59 -24.51
C ALA A 742 13.98 3.00 -24.47
N TYR A 743 13.06 3.73 -23.83
CA TYR A 743 11.65 3.41 -23.91
C TYR A 743 11.16 3.53 -25.36
N GLN A 744 10.51 2.50 -25.86
CA GLN A 744 9.95 2.50 -27.21
C GLN A 744 8.47 2.11 -27.12
N PRO A 745 7.55 2.93 -27.64
CA PRO A 745 6.13 2.64 -27.62
C PRO A 745 5.80 1.41 -28.49
N SER A 746 4.69 0.73 -28.19
CA SER A 746 4.17 -0.33 -29.05
C SER A 746 3.86 0.22 -30.45
N GLN A 747 4.22 -0.50 -31.52
CA GLN A 747 4.25 0.01 -32.90
C GLN A 747 2.90 0.52 -33.42
N ALA A 748 1.80 -0.12 -33.06
CA ALA A 748 0.48 0.20 -33.60
C ALA A 748 -0.45 0.80 -32.55
N PRO A 749 -1.30 1.80 -32.89
CA PRO A 749 -2.30 2.38 -31.99
C PRO A 749 -3.19 1.32 -31.35
N LYS A 750 -3.68 0.34 -32.12
CA LYS A 750 -4.49 -0.75 -31.62
C LYS A 750 -3.83 -1.53 -30.45
N VAL A 751 -2.49 -1.61 -30.43
CA VAL A 751 -1.75 -2.29 -29.36
C VAL A 751 -1.56 -1.36 -28.16
N ARG A 752 -1.09 -0.12 -28.36
CA ARG A 752 -0.77 0.80 -27.27
C ARG A 752 -1.99 1.47 -26.63
N ASN A 753 -3.14 1.52 -27.35
CA ASN A 753 -4.38 2.09 -26.85
C ASN A 753 -5.27 1.07 -26.10
N ARG A 754 -4.65 0.08 -25.46
CA ARG A 754 -5.31 -0.77 -24.48
C ARG A 754 -5.56 0.00 -23.18
N ARG A 755 -6.39 -0.57 -22.31
CA ARG A 755 -6.61 -0.02 -20.96
C ARG A 755 -5.28 0.20 -20.24
N THR A 756 -5.20 1.29 -19.52
CA THR A 756 -3.99 1.69 -18.76
C THR A 756 -3.51 0.64 -17.78
N LEU A 757 -4.40 -0.20 -17.26
CA LEU A 757 -4.07 -1.38 -16.44
C LEU A 757 -3.02 -2.30 -17.10
N TYR A 758 -3.00 -2.36 -18.44
CA TYR A 758 -2.09 -3.20 -19.22
C TYR A 758 -0.81 -2.48 -19.66
N ALA A 759 -0.64 -1.21 -19.30
CA ALA A 759 0.61 -0.51 -19.55
C ALA A 759 1.76 -1.13 -18.73
N TYR A 760 2.93 -1.23 -19.35
CA TYR A 760 4.15 -1.73 -18.70
C TYR A 760 4.57 -0.80 -17.57
N ARG A 761 4.55 -1.27 -16.34
CA ARG A 761 4.79 -0.46 -15.15
C ARG A 761 6.23 -0.61 -14.66
N VAL A 762 7.03 0.44 -14.84
CA VAL A 762 8.45 0.51 -14.45
C VAL A 762 8.60 1.31 -13.17
N ARG A 763 9.29 0.78 -12.15
CA ARG A 763 9.50 1.49 -10.87
C ARG A 763 10.40 2.72 -11.02
N GLY A 764 11.47 2.58 -11.80
CA GLY A 764 12.46 3.63 -12.01
C GLY A 764 12.12 4.62 -13.13
N GLN A 765 11.00 4.44 -13.84
CA GLN A 765 10.56 5.33 -14.94
C GLN A 765 9.04 5.30 -15.05
N PRO A 766 8.33 6.02 -14.18
CA PRO A 766 6.87 6.12 -14.28
C PRO A 766 6.47 6.83 -15.58
N ASP A 767 5.26 6.56 -16.05
CA ASP A 767 4.64 7.32 -17.14
C ASP A 767 4.40 8.76 -16.67
N PRO A 768 4.92 9.79 -17.36
CA PRO A 768 4.88 11.19 -16.89
C PRO A 768 3.45 11.72 -16.68
N PHE A 769 2.52 11.34 -17.57
CA PHE A 769 1.12 11.74 -17.44
C PHE A 769 0.47 11.07 -16.22
N LEU A 770 0.66 9.77 -16.07
CA LEU A 770 0.05 9.02 -14.98
C LEU A 770 0.62 9.45 -13.62
N GLU A 771 1.92 9.68 -13.52
CA GLU A 771 2.58 10.16 -12.31
C GLU A 771 2.07 11.54 -11.90
N LEU A 772 1.96 12.47 -12.85
CA LEU A 772 1.47 13.82 -12.60
C LEU A 772 0.02 13.84 -12.11
N PHE A 773 -0.81 12.87 -12.53
CA PHE A 773 -2.18 12.69 -12.07
C PHE A 773 -2.31 11.69 -10.91
N ASN A 774 -1.24 11.56 -10.11
CA ASN A 774 -1.20 10.82 -8.85
C ASN A 774 -1.40 9.29 -9.00
N GLN A 775 -0.84 8.67 -10.07
CA GLN A 775 -0.70 7.22 -10.07
C GLN A 775 0.19 6.80 -8.88
N PRO A 776 -0.24 5.84 -8.05
CA PRO A 776 0.53 5.45 -6.87
C PRO A 776 1.93 4.94 -7.21
N ASN A 777 2.91 5.32 -6.40
CA ASN A 777 4.25 4.77 -6.47
C ASN A 777 4.23 3.28 -6.07
N PRO A 778 4.70 2.35 -6.91
CA PRO A 778 4.65 0.93 -6.60
C PRO A 778 5.68 0.46 -5.57
N ASN A 779 6.49 1.33 -4.98
CA ASN A 779 7.41 0.97 -3.91
C ASN A 779 6.71 0.76 -2.57
N ASP A 780 5.58 1.46 -2.33
CA ASP A 780 4.80 1.36 -1.10
C ASP A 780 3.35 0.96 -1.39
N SER A 781 2.69 0.35 -0.38
CA SER A 781 1.27 0.02 -0.46
C SER A 781 0.44 1.31 -0.42
N CYS A 782 -0.36 1.54 -1.46
CA CYS A 782 -1.24 2.71 -1.51
C CYS A 782 -2.51 2.43 -0.71
N GLU A 783 -2.68 3.17 0.39
CA GLU A 783 -3.91 3.08 1.20
C GLU A 783 -5.03 3.99 0.67
N GLU A 784 -4.65 5.13 0.12
CA GLU A 784 -5.54 6.14 -0.44
C GLU A 784 -4.84 6.87 -1.58
N ARG A 785 -5.51 7.06 -2.70
CA ARG A 785 -4.98 7.86 -3.80
C ARG A 785 -5.19 9.34 -3.49
N VAL A 786 -4.11 10.09 -3.46
CA VAL A 786 -4.17 11.55 -3.31
C VAL A 786 -4.80 12.16 -4.56
N SER A 787 -5.62 13.18 -4.38
CA SER A 787 -6.24 13.95 -5.47
C SER A 787 -5.88 15.42 -5.32
N GLU A 788 -4.61 15.73 -5.54
CA GLU A 788 -4.12 17.11 -5.52
C GLU A 788 -4.25 17.77 -6.88
N SER A 789 -4.52 19.07 -6.87
CA SER A 789 -4.50 19.91 -8.07
C SER A 789 -3.27 20.81 -8.02
N VAL A 790 -2.34 20.60 -8.96
CA VAL A 790 -1.09 21.35 -9.05
C VAL A 790 -0.95 22.00 -10.43
N SER A 791 -0.28 23.14 -10.51
CA SER A 791 -0.13 23.89 -11.77
C SER A 791 0.41 23.07 -12.93
N PRO A 792 1.38 22.14 -12.78
CA PRO A 792 1.85 21.33 -13.90
C PRO A 792 0.76 20.45 -14.55
N GLN A 793 -0.29 20.07 -13.82
CA GLN A 793 -1.42 19.34 -14.40
C GLN A 793 -2.16 20.18 -15.46
N ALA A 794 -2.39 21.45 -15.19
CA ALA A 794 -3.06 22.34 -16.14
C ALA A 794 -2.21 22.52 -17.41
N PHE A 795 -0.90 22.69 -17.30
CA PHE A 795 -0.01 22.76 -18.44
C PHE A 795 0.00 21.46 -19.26
N THR A 796 0.02 20.31 -18.60
CA THR A 796 -0.03 19.01 -19.27
C THR A 796 -1.36 18.77 -19.98
N LEU A 797 -2.48 19.13 -19.36
CA LEU A 797 -3.81 19.02 -19.97
C LEU A 797 -3.98 19.87 -21.23
N LEU A 798 -3.29 20.99 -21.32
CA LEU A 798 -3.35 21.88 -22.48
C LEU A 798 -2.31 21.56 -23.55
N ASN A 799 -1.11 21.12 -23.17
CA ASN A 799 0.04 21.11 -24.07
C ASN A 799 0.63 19.71 -24.36
N SER A 800 0.26 18.66 -23.60
CA SER A 800 0.87 17.35 -23.83
C SER A 800 0.44 16.73 -25.15
N ASP A 801 1.36 16.00 -25.78
CA ASP A 801 1.09 15.20 -26.98
C ASP A 801 -0.13 14.29 -26.77
N LEU A 802 -0.22 13.60 -25.64
CA LEU A 802 -1.33 12.71 -25.31
C LEU A 802 -2.69 13.42 -25.45
N MET A 803 -2.83 14.62 -24.87
CA MET A 803 -4.08 15.37 -24.88
C MET A 803 -4.43 15.87 -26.27
N ASN A 804 -3.45 16.42 -26.98
CA ASN A 804 -3.62 16.93 -28.35
C ASN A 804 -3.93 15.82 -29.35
N ASP A 805 -3.27 14.66 -29.23
CA ASP A 805 -3.55 13.50 -30.06
C ASP A 805 -4.96 12.95 -29.85
N ARG A 806 -5.42 12.87 -28.58
CA ARG A 806 -6.77 12.40 -28.25
C ARG A 806 -7.83 13.41 -28.72
N ALA A 807 -7.58 14.70 -28.59
CA ALA A 807 -8.46 15.75 -29.13
C ALA A 807 -8.54 15.67 -30.67
N THR A 808 -7.41 15.49 -31.35
CA THR A 808 -7.35 15.31 -32.83
C THR A 808 -8.08 14.04 -33.28
N ALA A 809 -7.88 12.93 -32.57
CA ALA A 809 -8.57 11.67 -32.85
C ALA A 809 -10.10 11.79 -32.69
N LEU A 810 -10.56 12.51 -31.65
CA LEU A 810 -11.99 12.78 -31.46
C LEU A 810 -12.55 13.65 -32.57
N ALA A 811 -11.84 14.70 -33.00
CA ALA A 811 -12.25 15.55 -34.13
C ALA A 811 -12.33 14.75 -35.43
N ILE A 812 -11.36 13.86 -35.69
CA ILE A 812 -11.40 12.96 -36.86
C ILE A 812 -12.61 12.02 -36.81
N ARG A 813 -12.92 11.46 -35.62
CA ARG A 813 -14.11 10.62 -35.45
C ARG A 813 -15.38 11.37 -35.78
N ILE A 814 -15.54 12.57 -35.23
CA ILE A 814 -16.72 13.41 -35.47
C ILE A 814 -16.85 13.79 -36.95
N ASN A 815 -15.75 14.17 -37.62
CA ASN A 815 -15.73 14.51 -39.02
C ASN A 815 -16.11 13.33 -39.93
N LYS A 816 -15.87 12.10 -39.52
CA LYS A 816 -16.34 10.91 -40.26
C LYS A 816 -17.83 10.69 -40.10
N GLU A 817 -18.43 11.11 -38.98
CA GLU A 817 -19.85 10.96 -38.71
C GLU A 817 -20.68 12.09 -39.37
N THR A 818 -20.16 13.34 -39.44
CA THR A 818 -20.87 14.50 -39.97
C THR A 818 -19.89 15.62 -40.40
N GLN A 819 -20.29 16.39 -41.43
CA GLN A 819 -19.57 17.60 -41.92
C GLN A 819 -20.26 18.89 -41.48
N ASP A 820 -21.49 18.81 -40.95
CA ASP A 820 -22.23 19.97 -40.48
C ASP A 820 -21.71 20.42 -39.10
N LEU A 821 -21.26 21.68 -38.99
CA LEU A 821 -20.65 22.21 -37.78
C LEU A 821 -21.59 22.13 -36.57
N HIS A 822 -22.85 22.42 -36.75
CA HIS A 822 -23.85 22.36 -35.68
C HIS A 822 -23.98 20.94 -35.10
N THR A 823 -24.03 19.94 -35.96
CA THR A 823 -24.08 18.53 -35.59
C THR A 823 -22.72 18.06 -35.02
N GLN A 824 -21.57 18.58 -35.49
CA GLN A 824 -20.25 18.28 -34.96
C GLN A 824 -20.12 18.72 -33.51
N VAL A 825 -20.55 19.95 -33.18
CA VAL A 825 -20.53 20.47 -31.78
C VAL A 825 -21.42 19.61 -30.87
N LYS A 826 -22.65 19.29 -31.34
CA LYS A 826 -23.56 18.39 -30.63
C LYS A 826 -22.89 17.06 -30.33
N ARG A 827 -22.27 16.48 -31.35
CA ARG A 827 -21.64 15.18 -31.27
C ARG A 827 -20.42 15.17 -30.32
N ALA A 828 -19.62 16.23 -30.33
CA ALA A 828 -18.48 16.39 -29.40
C ALA A 828 -18.95 16.36 -27.94
N VAL A 829 -19.96 17.17 -27.60
CA VAL A 829 -20.52 17.21 -26.25
C VAL A 829 -21.16 15.86 -25.86
N GLN A 830 -21.87 15.20 -26.79
CA GLN A 830 -22.44 13.87 -26.52
C GLN A 830 -21.37 12.81 -26.24
N LEU A 831 -20.28 12.78 -27.01
CA LEU A 831 -19.23 11.78 -26.84
C LEU A 831 -18.41 11.98 -25.57
N VAL A 832 -18.26 13.23 -25.11
CA VAL A 832 -17.43 13.56 -23.93
C VAL A 832 -18.27 13.57 -22.64
N PHE A 833 -19.49 14.15 -22.67
CA PHE A 833 -20.32 14.36 -21.48
C PHE A 833 -21.56 13.47 -21.40
N GLY A 834 -21.95 12.82 -22.50
CA GLY A 834 -23.16 11.99 -22.54
C GLY A 834 -24.47 12.80 -22.59
N ARG A 835 -24.43 14.09 -22.96
CA ARG A 835 -25.60 14.99 -23.08
C ARG A 835 -25.54 15.83 -24.33
N VAL A 836 -26.63 16.49 -24.65
CA VAL A 836 -26.62 17.55 -25.66
C VAL A 836 -26.24 18.90 -25.04
N PRO A 837 -25.62 19.82 -25.81
CA PRO A 837 -25.34 21.17 -25.31
C PRO A 837 -26.65 21.96 -25.11
N SER A 838 -26.64 22.89 -24.16
CA SER A 838 -27.70 23.90 -24.05
C SER A 838 -27.61 24.90 -25.22
N SER A 839 -28.67 25.68 -25.49
CA SER A 839 -28.66 26.66 -26.58
C SER A 839 -27.53 27.70 -26.43
N GLN A 840 -27.25 28.14 -25.21
CA GLN A 840 -26.16 29.09 -24.92
C GLN A 840 -24.77 28.47 -25.10
N GLU A 841 -24.60 27.23 -24.69
CA GLU A 841 -23.35 26.49 -24.94
C GLU A 841 -23.13 26.32 -26.43
N TRP A 842 -24.17 25.95 -27.16
CA TRP A 842 -24.08 25.71 -28.59
C TRP A 842 -23.54 26.91 -29.35
N ASP A 843 -24.15 28.09 -29.18
CA ASP A 843 -23.71 29.35 -29.82
C ASP A 843 -22.25 29.69 -29.49
N ARG A 844 -21.83 29.48 -28.26
CA ARG A 844 -20.44 29.76 -27.82
C ARG A 844 -19.46 28.81 -28.46
N LEU A 845 -19.77 27.53 -28.52
CA LEU A 845 -18.90 26.49 -29.04
C LEU A 845 -18.74 26.58 -30.56
N GLU A 846 -19.83 26.87 -31.30
CA GLU A 846 -19.76 27.10 -32.75
C GLU A 846 -18.89 28.32 -33.08
N LYS A 847 -19.14 29.46 -32.41
CA LYS A 847 -18.32 30.67 -32.57
C LYS A 847 -16.85 30.42 -32.27
N TYR A 848 -16.57 29.62 -31.28
CA TYR A 848 -15.22 29.22 -30.94
C TYR A 848 -14.57 28.44 -32.08
N VAL A 849 -15.20 27.40 -32.60
CA VAL A 849 -14.67 26.60 -33.70
C VAL A 849 -14.48 27.45 -34.97
N MET A 850 -15.40 28.35 -35.28
CA MET A 850 -15.24 29.27 -36.44
C MET A 850 -13.99 30.16 -36.27
N ARG A 851 -13.81 30.75 -35.10
CA ARG A 851 -12.62 31.57 -34.80
C ARG A 851 -11.31 30.74 -34.88
N MET A 852 -11.28 29.54 -34.32
CA MET A 852 -10.11 28.69 -34.40
C MET A 852 -9.85 28.18 -35.82
N THR A 853 -10.88 27.99 -36.63
CA THR A 853 -10.71 27.64 -38.03
C THR A 853 -9.93 28.75 -38.78
N SER A 854 -10.30 30.01 -38.58
CA SER A 854 -9.59 31.14 -39.18
C SER A 854 -8.14 31.26 -38.65
N TYR A 855 -7.92 31.00 -37.35
CA TYR A 855 -6.58 30.97 -36.75
C TYR A 855 -5.69 29.91 -37.44
N HIS A 856 -6.18 28.69 -37.57
CA HIS A 856 -5.42 27.58 -38.13
C HIS A 856 -5.21 27.66 -39.64
N GLN A 857 -5.89 28.53 -40.36
CA GLN A 857 -5.58 28.82 -41.78
C GLN A 857 -4.19 29.44 -41.93
N SER A 858 -3.80 30.32 -41.01
CA SER A 858 -2.53 31.04 -41.02
C SER A 858 -1.42 30.37 -40.17
N HIS A 859 -1.79 29.42 -39.27
CA HIS A 859 -0.84 28.77 -38.37
C HIS A 859 -0.78 27.26 -38.66
N LYS A 860 0.39 26.80 -39.12
CA LYS A 860 0.63 25.37 -39.36
C LYS A 860 1.52 24.82 -38.25
N PRO A 861 1.15 23.70 -37.60
CA PRO A 861 2.01 23.05 -36.62
C PRO A 861 3.21 22.37 -37.31
N GLU A 862 4.32 22.25 -36.54
CA GLU A 862 5.51 21.53 -36.99
C GLU A 862 5.23 20.03 -37.11
N SER A 863 5.96 19.37 -38.03
CA SER A 863 5.87 17.92 -38.20
C SER A 863 6.70 17.22 -37.14
N LYS A 864 6.17 16.16 -36.54
CA LYS A 864 6.89 15.33 -35.60
C LYS A 864 7.68 14.24 -36.31
N VAL A 865 8.96 14.11 -35.99
CA VAL A 865 9.87 13.10 -36.54
C VAL A 865 10.21 12.07 -35.47
N TYR A 866 10.16 10.79 -35.79
CA TYR A 866 10.54 9.69 -34.91
C TYR A 866 11.92 9.15 -35.36
N PRO A 867 12.98 9.28 -34.52
CA PRO A 867 14.30 8.83 -34.88
C PRO A 867 14.37 7.27 -34.83
N THR A 868 15.01 6.68 -35.82
CA THR A 868 15.28 5.22 -35.86
C THR A 868 16.56 4.84 -35.16
N THR A 869 17.43 5.82 -34.90
CA THR A 869 18.69 5.70 -34.16
C THR A 869 18.92 6.97 -33.34
N ILE A 870 19.62 6.82 -32.22
CA ILE A 870 20.12 7.94 -31.44
C ILE A 870 21.59 7.70 -31.07
N THR A 871 22.36 8.76 -30.95
CA THR A 871 23.73 8.71 -30.44
C THR A 871 23.70 8.94 -28.94
N ARG A 872 24.34 8.05 -28.19
CA ARG A 872 24.53 8.15 -26.75
C ARG A 872 26.00 8.42 -26.44
N SER A 873 26.27 9.26 -25.45
CA SER A 873 27.62 9.51 -24.93
C SER A 873 27.73 9.00 -23.50
N LEU A 874 28.81 8.32 -23.18
CA LEU A 874 29.18 7.82 -21.88
C LEU A 874 30.66 8.05 -21.62
N VAL A 875 31.11 7.84 -20.37
CA VAL A 875 32.51 7.88 -19.96
C VAL A 875 32.97 6.46 -19.62
N GLU A 876 34.15 6.06 -20.14
CA GLU A 876 34.76 4.80 -19.74
C GLU A 876 35.34 4.94 -18.32
N GLU A 877 34.96 4.02 -17.42
CA GLU A 877 35.17 4.14 -15.98
C GLU A 877 36.66 4.15 -15.56
N ASN A 878 37.53 3.43 -16.27
CA ASN A 878 38.93 3.29 -15.88
C ASN A 878 39.82 4.40 -16.44
N THR A 879 39.49 4.92 -17.61
CA THR A 879 40.29 5.95 -18.31
C THR A 879 39.74 7.36 -18.18
N GLY A 880 38.45 7.50 -17.88
CA GLY A 880 37.78 8.79 -17.88
C GLY A 880 37.52 9.35 -19.29
N GLU A 881 37.79 8.60 -20.35
CA GLU A 881 37.54 9.03 -21.72
C GLU A 881 36.07 8.92 -22.10
N SER A 882 35.52 9.96 -22.72
CA SER A 882 34.17 9.92 -23.26
C SER A 882 34.16 9.10 -24.55
N PHE A 883 33.07 8.37 -24.76
CA PHE A 883 32.83 7.61 -25.98
C PHE A 883 31.38 7.69 -26.40
N GLU A 884 31.15 7.54 -27.69
CA GLU A 884 29.81 7.51 -28.28
C GLU A 884 29.49 6.11 -28.82
N TYR A 885 28.19 5.80 -28.77
CA TYR A 885 27.62 4.61 -29.41
C TYR A 885 26.24 4.88 -29.96
N GLU A 886 25.91 4.18 -31.04
CA GLU A 886 24.57 4.19 -31.61
C GLU A 886 23.64 3.26 -30.86
N GLU A 887 22.46 3.75 -30.48
CA GLU A 887 21.34 2.95 -30.04
C GLU A 887 20.28 2.93 -31.14
N ILE A 888 19.90 1.72 -31.58
CA ILE A 888 18.82 1.56 -32.57
C ILE A 888 17.49 1.59 -31.88
N LEU A 889 16.52 2.24 -32.53
CA LEU A 889 15.13 2.34 -32.07
C LEU A 889 14.21 1.65 -33.09
N PRO A 890 14.21 0.31 -33.16
CA PRO A 890 13.59 -0.45 -34.26
C PRO A 890 12.06 -0.30 -34.30
N THR A 891 11.43 0.06 -33.17
CA THR A 891 9.99 0.34 -33.16
C THR A 891 9.64 1.42 -34.15
N PHE A 892 10.44 2.49 -34.27
CA PHE A 892 10.15 3.63 -35.11
C PHE A 892 10.34 3.37 -36.63
N LYS A 893 11.01 2.28 -37.00
CA LYS A 893 11.15 1.90 -38.41
C LYS A 893 9.79 1.63 -39.12
N ASN A 894 8.85 1.01 -38.36
CA ASN A 894 7.50 0.68 -38.86
C ASN A 894 6.42 1.27 -37.94
N TYR A 895 6.71 2.40 -37.30
CA TYR A 895 5.83 3.00 -36.31
C TYR A 895 4.61 3.65 -36.99
N LYS A 896 3.44 3.26 -36.51
CA LYS A 896 2.19 3.91 -36.85
C LYS A 896 1.80 4.87 -35.73
N ALA A 897 2.24 6.12 -35.85
CA ALA A 897 1.88 7.16 -34.90
C ALA A 897 0.37 7.37 -34.82
N ASP A 898 -0.11 7.92 -33.72
CA ASP A 898 -1.44 8.52 -33.66
C ASP A 898 -1.46 9.74 -34.58
N LYS A 899 -2.61 10.05 -35.15
CA LYS A 899 -2.73 11.20 -36.04
C LYS A 899 -2.42 12.50 -35.33
N LYS A 900 -1.47 13.25 -35.85
CA LYS A 900 -0.99 14.51 -35.29
C LYS A 900 -1.70 15.73 -35.95
N ALA A 901 -1.66 16.86 -35.24
CA ALA A 901 -2.29 18.10 -35.71
C ALA A 901 -1.77 18.57 -37.10
N HIS A 902 -0.51 18.33 -37.46
CA HIS A 902 0.06 18.70 -38.75
C HIS A 902 -0.44 17.83 -39.92
N GLU A 903 -1.02 16.67 -39.67
CA GLU A 903 -1.54 15.73 -40.66
C GLU A 903 -3.01 15.98 -41.02
N VAL A 904 -3.67 16.94 -40.36
CA VAL A 904 -5.09 17.27 -40.58
C VAL A 904 -5.28 18.71 -41.04
N ASN A 905 -6.40 18.98 -41.69
CA ASN A 905 -6.70 20.32 -42.16
C ASN A 905 -7.09 21.28 -41.03
N HIS A 906 -7.15 22.59 -41.35
CA HIS A 906 -7.41 23.66 -40.37
C HIS A 906 -8.78 23.53 -39.67
N SER A 907 -9.84 23.08 -40.36
CA SER A 907 -11.15 22.87 -39.71
C SER A 907 -11.14 21.70 -38.72
N THR A 908 -10.42 20.61 -39.04
CA THR A 908 -10.24 19.51 -38.11
C THR A 908 -9.42 19.92 -36.89
N ARG A 909 -8.39 20.78 -37.07
CA ARG A 909 -7.64 21.33 -35.91
C ARG A 909 -8.51 22.20 -35.02
N ALA A 910 -9.34 23.06 -35.62
CA ALA A 910 -10.28 23.89 -34.85
C ALA A 910 -11.29 23.06 -34.05
N LEU A 911 -11.78 21.96 -34.63
CA LEU A 911 -12.65 21.03 -33.94
C LEU A 911 -11.88 20.25 -32.82
N ALA A 912 -10.59 19.96 -33.07
CA ALA A 912 -9.73 19.35 -32.05
C ALA A 912 -9.50 20.29 -30.86
N ASP A 913 -9.34 21.60 -31.09
CA ASP A 913 -9.25 22.56 -29.98
C ASP A 913 -10.53 22.57 -29.13
N LEU A 914 -11.71 22.46 -29.75
CA LEU A 914 -12.97 22.29 -29.01
C LEU A 914 -12.93 20.99 -28.18
N CYS A 915 -12.53 19.87 -28.77
CA CYS A 915 -12.43 18.58 -28.07
C CYS A 915 -11.46 18.67 -26.88
N LEU A 916 -10.34 19.38 -27.05
CA LEU A 916 -9.37 19.63 -25.97
C LEU A 916 -10.00 20.44 -24.82
N VAL A 917 -10.76 21.47 -25.12
CA VAL A 917 -11.49 22.26 -24.10
C VAL A 917 -12.49 21.37 -23.33
N LEU A 918 -13.22 20.49 -24.03
CA LEU A 918 -14.16 19.58 -23.38
C LEU A 918 -13.44 18.59 -22.45
N PHE A 919 -12.32 18.00 -22.87
CA PHE A 919 -11.50 17.12 -22.02
C PHE A 919 -10.91 17.83 -20.78
N ASN A 920 -10.70 19.15 -20.86
CA ASN A 920 -10.20 19.99 -19.76
C ASN A 920 -11.29 20.45 -18.79
N SER A 921 -12.56 20.14 -19.05
CA SER A 921 -13.67 20.58 -18.21
C SER A 921 -13.85 19.74 -16.94
N ASN A 922 -14.36 20.35 -15.87
CA ASN A 922 -14.71 19.62 -14.64
C ASN A 922 -15.77 18.54 -14.92
N GLU A 923 -16.70 18.76 -15.87
CA GLU A 923 -17.74 17.79 -16.23
C GLU A 923 -17.15 16.49 -16.81
N PHE A 924 -16.01 16.56 -17.49
CA PHE A 924 -15.26 15.37 -17.92
C PHE A 924 -14.45 14.76 -16.78
N MET A 925 -13.71 15.60 -16.05
CA MET A 925 -12.69 15.16 -15.10
C MET A 925 -13.25 14.65 -13.76
N TYR A 926 -14.52 14.94 -13.42
CA TYR A 926 -15.12 14.56 -12.14
C TYR A 926 -16.34 13.66 -12.31
N VAL A 927 -16.54 12.81 -11.29
CA VAL A 927 -17.75 12.03 -11.06
C VAL A 927 -18.49 12.69 -9.89
N TYR A 928 -19.70 13.11 -10.18
CA TYR A 928 -20.57 13.79 -9.21
C TYR A 928 -21.51 12.84 -8.51
#